data_6f958dd052aa6b05b73aecd5712dea8d
#
_entry.id   6f958dd052aa6b05b73aecd5712dea8d
#
_cell.length_a   1.000
_cell.length_b   1.000
_cell.length_c   1.000
_cell.angle_alpha   90.00
_cell.angle_beta   90.00
_cell.angle_gamma   90.00
#
_symmetry.space_group_name_H-M   'P 1'
#
loop_
_entity.id
_entity.type
_entity.pdbx_description
1 polymer ?
#
loop_
_entity_poly.entity_id
_entity_poly.type
_entity_poly.pdbx_seq_one_letter_code
_entity_poly.pdbx_strand_id
1 'polypeptide(L)'
;MKGVEATPEEQERLATGNNNGYHLDCKPAPPLGERSAFHSTRVFMVVFLSGWVLQGMFLTYFVSVTTTVEKLFKVESKTTGTLLAATEIGQICTALFLTYLAGRGHRPRWIACMMLVLAVGVIGCVMPHLYFGTELLDVHMDGHRGGPAPVCYSVNNSSDLCDDAHKKNSTTRSHITAMVIPWIFVCLLIVGVGQTGIATLGIPYVDDNVGSKQSPLYMAITIGIRVVGPALGFLLGALCTRVYVNPLVDPGFNSTDPRWVGAWWLGMVFIAGFIVVLSTLMFCFPRQIKQEPLPPPAVKKNKDGARSFFKDFFATIKRQLTNDILMWRTASSVLHLMPISGVYSFLPKYLEKQFRLPTHDANLVSGLGGILVMGLGTITAGVVILKLVPTARQVAAWTAASAAVYSAGMIALMFIRCPEESYRVINNGSIINSTIDCSTDCHCDNIPFNPVCGQDSFTYLTPCQAGCLTSYQLDNSTWLYQNCSCIDPNGRSQKAMETLEKFHLYNNSAVLQSQYGFAVSGECGGACNQIYVFVAVFAAIMFVHASGEVGAVLLIIRCTDKQDKAMAMGVIQFAIGVFGNVPCPILFGAAVDAACRLRDAACNVVGGCASYDNDSFRHLYLGLSAMLMSLAFVMDMLVWSKAGRIDMNPGEEGASPDHAPLHNNTPRPPPDTQL
;
A
#
# COMPACT_ATOMS: atom_id res chain seq x y z
N MET A 1 14.60 -46.11 52.60
CA MET A 1 14.51 -47.47 53.15
C MET A 1 13.37 -48.24 52.44
N LYS A 2 13.68 -49.30 51.92
CA LYS A 2 13.08 -50.50 51.31
C LYS A 2 13.17 -50.49 49.80
N GLY A 3 14.25 -51.19 49.35
CA GLY A 3 14.40 -51.73 48.01
C GLY A 3 13.44 -52.91 47.85
N VAL A 4 12.89 -53.01 46.65
CA VAL A 4 12.20 -54.22 46.20
C VAL A 4 13.17 -54.86 45.23
N GLU A 5 13.77 -55.99 45.65
CA GLU A 5 14.56 -56.89 44.80
C GLU A 5 13.61 -57.64 43.83
N ALA A 6 13.90 -57.57 42.56
CA ALA A 6 13.21 -58.34 41.51
C ALA A 6 13.59 -59.82 41.62
N THR A 7 12.62 -60.72 41.48
CA THR A 7 12.80 -62.15 41.56
C THR A 7 13.57 -62.72 40.36
N PRO A 8 14.25 -63.85 40.51
CA PRO A 8 15.12 -64.44 39.48
C PRO A 8 14.41 -64.78 38.14
N GLU A 9 13.11 -64.95 38.14
CA GLU A 9 12.35 -65.25 36.91
C GLU A 9 12.14 -63.99 36.01
N GLU A 10 12.25 -62.77 36.55
CA GLU A 10 12.21 -61.53 35.75
C GLU A 10 13.53 -61.23 35.05
N GLN A 11 14.65 -61.68 35.60
CA GLN A 11 15.95 -61.51 34.98
C GLN A 11 16.19 -62.49 33.81
N GLU A 12 15.56 -63.66 33.76
CA GLU A 12 15.71 -64.65 32.69
C GLU A 12 14.86 -64.29 31.43
N ARG A 13 13.77 -63.48 31.59
CA ARG A 13 12.97 -62.97 30.45
C ARG A 13 13.62 -61.83 29.69
N LEU A 14 14.59 -61.15 30.30
CA LEU A 14 15.35 -60.07 29.65
C LEU A 14 16.55 -60.58 28.84
N ALA A 15 16.94 -61.84 28.99
CA ALA A 15 18.11 -62.43 28.34
C ALA A 15 17.81 -63.20 27.03
N THR A 16 16.55 -63.50 26.69
CA THR A 16 16.17 -64.24 25.48
C THR A 16 15.25 -63.43 24.54
N GLY A 17 15.61 -62.18 24.21
CA GLY A 17 14.97 -61.35 23.19
C GLY A 17 15.77 -61.33 21.91
N ASN A 18 15.35 -62.11 21.01
CA ASN A 18 15.62 -62.33 19.59
C ASN A 18 16.36 -61.20 18.84
N ASN A 19 17.51 -61.51 18.27
CA ASN A 19 18.31 -60.76 17.32
C ASN A 19 17.53 -60.45 16.04
N ASN A 20 16.95 -59.27 15.93
CA ASN A 20 16.70 -58.65 14.65
C ASN A 20 17.30 -57.22 14.67
N GLY A 21 18.41 -57.12 13.94
CA GLY A 21 19.25 -55.92 13.92
C GLY A 21 18.53 -54.68 13.42
N TYR A 22 18.27 -53.78 14.36
CA TYR A 22 18.19 -52.35 14.10
C TYR A 22 19.33 -51.69 14.88
N HIS A 23 20.41 -51.36 14.17
CA HIS A 23 21.42 -50.45 14.66
C HIS A 23 20.74 -49.10 14.97
N LEU A 24 20.37 -48.91 16.21
CA LEU A 24 20.12 -47.57 16.78
C LEU A 24 21.49 -46.92 16.93
N ASP A 25 21.92 -46.17 15.91
CA ASP A 25 23.00 -45.20 16.05
C ASP A 25 22.56 -44.14 17.07
N CYS A 26 22.78 -44.44 18.34
CA CYS A 26 22.77 -43.42 19.40
C CYS A 26 24.01 -42.53 19.20
N LYS A 27 23.89 -41.54 18.32
CA LYS A 27 24.82 -40.40 18.36
C LYS A 27 24.71 -39.78 19.73
N PRO A 28 25.81 -39.64 20.50
CA PRO A 28 25.79 -38.95 21.78
C PRO A 28 25.25 -37.55 21.59
N ALA A 29 24.33 -37.13 22.45
CA ALA A 29 23.82 -35.74 22.46
C ALA A 29 25.03 -34.80 22.55
N PRO A 30 25.11 -33.74 21.72
CA PRO A 30 26.21 -32.80 21.78
C PRO A 30 26.27 -32.17 23.17
N PRO A 31 27.50 -31.92 23.71
CA PRO A 31 27.67 -31.37 25.04
C PRO A 31 26.93 -30.02 25.18
N LEU A 32 26.38 -29.77 26.36
CA LEU A 32 25.54 -28.59 26.73
C LEU A 32 26.25 -27.21 26.61
N GLY A 33 27.31 -27.10 25.79
CA GLY A 33 28.23 -25.98 25.75
C GLY A 33 28.03 -24.95 24.63
N GLU A 34 27.38 -25.27 23.51
CA GLU A 34 27.21 -24.30 22.40
C GLU A 34 25.85 -24.47 21.72
N ARG A 35 24.79 -23.98 22.36
CA ARG A 35 23.56 -23.76 21.64
C ARG A 35 23.76 -22.51 20.78
N SER A 36 24.07 -22.72 19.49
CA SER A 36 24.08 -21.63 18.51
C SER A 36 22.85 -20.73 18.71
N ALA A 37 23.04 -19.42 18.67
CA ALA A 37 21.96 -18.42 18.81
C ALA A 37 20.77 -18.72 17.88
N PHE A 38 21.02 -19.39 16.75
CA PHE A 38 20.01 -19.79 15.76
C PHE A 38 19.08 -20.93 16.20
N HIS A 39 19.30 -21.57 17.35
CA HIS A 39 18.37 -22.53 17.96
C HIS A 39 17.38 -21.86 18.92
N SER A 40 17.36 -20.52 19.00
CA SER A 40 16.44 -19.74 19.82
C SER A 40 15.21 -19.29 19.03
N THR A 41 14.02 -19.62 19.50
CA THR A 41 12.75 -19.10 18.95
C THR A 41 12.69 -17.57 18.96
N ARG A 42 13.30 -16.94 19.97
CA ARG A 42 13.33 -15.46 20.07
C ARG A 42 14.15 -14.83 18.95
N VAL A 43 15.33 -15.39 18.63
CA VAL A 43 16.18 -14.90 17.54
C VAL A 43 15.48 -15.09 16.20
N PHE A 44 14.84 -16.26 15.99
CA PHE A 44 14.03 -16.49 14.82
C PHE A 44 12.92 -15.42 14.67
N MET A 45 12.17 -15.16 15.74
CA MET A 45 11.10 -14.15 15.71
C MET A 45 11.62 -12.76 15.32
N VAL A 46 12.76 -12.35 15.86
CA VAL A 46 13.35 -11.04 15.49
C VAL A 46 13.64 -10.97 13.99
N VAL A 47 14.33 -11.98 13.43
CA VAL A 47 14.69 -12.02 12.01
C VAL A 47 13.44 -12.11 11.12
N PHE A 48 12.47 -12.94 11.50
CA PHE A 48 11.22 -13.14 10.78
C PHE A 48 10.36 -11.87 10.75
N LEU A 49 10.17 -11.25 11.93
CA LEU A 49 9.37 -10.03 12.04
C LEU A 49 10.05 -8.84 11.33
N SER A 50 11.38 -8.73 11.40
CA SER A 50 12.12 -7.73 10.64
C SER A 50 11.94 -7.91 9.13
N GLY A 51 11.97 -9.16 8.63
CA GLY A 51 11.67 -9.47 7.24
C GLY A 51 10.24 -9.07 6.83
N TRP A 52 9.27 -9.29 7.72
CA TRP A 52 7.88 -8.89 7.48
C TRP A 52 7.71 -7.37 7.44
N VAL A 53 8.39 -6.65 8.36
CA VAL A 53 8.42 -5.17 8.36
C VAL A 53 8.99 -4.64 7.05
N LEU A 54 10.12 -5.17 6.57
CA LEU A 54 10.73 -4.73 5.30
C LEU A 54 9.84 -5.00 4.09
N GLN A 55 9.10 -6.11 4.09
CA GLN A 55 8.11 -6.42 3.05
C GLN A 55 6.99 -5.38 3.00
N GLY A 56 6.38 -5.06 4.14
CA GLY A 56 5.35 -4.02 4.24
C GLY A 56 5.90 -2.63 3.92
N MET A 57 7.14 -2.36 4.35
CA MET A 57 7.86 -1.12 4.07
C MET A 57 8.08 -0.88 2.58
N PHE A 58 8.42 -1.92 1.79
CA PHE A 58 8.61 -1.79 0.34
C PHE A 58 7.32 -1.35 -0.36
N LEU A 59 6.18 -1.99 -0.05
CA LEU A 59 4.92 -1.70 -0.72
C LEU A 59 4.52 -0.23 -0.54
N THR A 60 4.56 0.26 0.69
CA THR A 60 4.19 1.66 0.99
C THR A 60 5.26 2.66 0.58
N TYR A 61 6.53 2.27 0.57
CA TYR A 61 7.59 3.07 -0.04
C TYR A 61 7.33 3.27 -1.53
N PHE A 62 6.99 2.21 -2.28
CA PHE A 62 6.67 2.31 -3.70
C PHE A 62 5.47 3.24 -3.93
N VAL A 63 4.41 3.12 -3.10
CA VAL A 63 3.27 4.06 -3.12
C VAL A 63 3.72 5.51 -2.87
N SER A 64 4.61 5.73 -1.91
CA SER A 64 5.08 7.08 -1.54
C SER A 64 5.87 7.78 -2.64
N VAL A 65 6.51 7.02 -3.52
CA VAL A 65 7.28 7.58 -4.66
C VAL A 65 6.49 7.56 -5.98
N THR A 66 5.25 7.06 -5.98
CA THR A 66 4.40 6.95 -7.18
C THR A 66 4.24 8.28 -7.90
N THR A 67 3.98 9.37 -7.18
CA THR A 67 3.85 10.72 -7.77
C THR A 67 5.15 11.19 -8.44
N THR A 68 6.30 10.85 -7.86
CA THR A 68 7.61 11.15 -8.46
C THR A 68 7.84 10.35 -9.74
N VAL A 69 7.46 9.06 -9.75
CA VAL A 69 7.53 8.20 -10.93
C VAL A 69 6.59 8.70 -12.04
N GLU A 70 5.35 9.08 -11.71
CA GLU A 70 4.40 9.65 -12.65
C GLU A 70 4.94 10.94 -13.31
N LYS A 71 5.53 11.85 -12.51
CA LYS A 71 6.14 13.09 -13.00
C LYS A 71 7.33 12.79 -13.92
N LEU A 72 8.21 11.87 -13.54
CA LEU A 72 9.45 11.55 -14.27
C LEU A 72 9.15 10.89 -15.62
N PHE A 73 8.27 9.89 -15.64
CA PHE A 73 7.93 9.12 -16.85
C PHE A 73 6.71 9.67 -17.59
N LYS A 74 6.04 10.71 -17.06
CA LYS A 74 4.81 11.32 -17.62
C LYS A 74 3.70 10.30 -17.91
N VAL A 75 3.48 9.37 -16.97
CA VAL A 75 2.44 8.34 -17.09
C VAL A 75 1.17 8.71 -16.33
N GLU A 76 0.03 8.13 -16.74
CA GLU A 76 -1.26 8.29 -16.09
C GLU A 76 -1.33 7.50 -14.78
N SER A 77 -2.17 7.94 -13.83
CA SER A 77 -2.38 7.25 -12.53
C SER A 77 -2.98 5.86 -12.68
N LYS A 78 -3.76 5.62 -13.74
CA LYS A 78 -4.24 4.27 -14.08
C LYS A 78 -3.09 3.31 -14.36
N THR A 79 -2.03 3.78 -15.03
CA THR A 79 -0.83 2.97 -15.31
C THR A 79 -0.08 2.63 -14.02
N THR A 80 0.10 3.59 -13.12
CA THR A 80 0.72 3.34 -11.81
C THR A 80 -0.15 2.46 -10.92
N GLY A 81 -1.47 2.58 -10.97
CA GLY A 81 -2.40 1.64 -10.37
C GLY A 81 -2.23 0.21 -10.88
N THR A 82 -2.00 0.04 -12.20
CA THR A 82 -1.69 -1.28 -12.79
C THR A 82 -0.35 -1.83 -12.31
N LEU A 83 0.66 -0.97 -12.13
CA LEU A 83 1.95 -1.38 -11.54
C LEU A 83 1.77 -1.88 -10.09
N LEU A 84 1.00 -1.19 -9.28
CA LEU A 84 0.69 -1.64 -7.91
C LEU A 84 -0.04 -2.99 -7.89
N ALA A 85 -0.96 -3.23 -8.82
CA ALA A 85 -1.67 -4.50 -8.95
C ALA A 85 -0.75 -5.69 -9.29
N ALA A 86 0.41 -5.44 -9.93
CA ALA A 86 1.35 -6.50 -10.32
C ALA A 86 1.86 -7.30 -9.11
N THR A 87 2.12 -6.64 -7.97
CA THR A 87 2.57 -7.31 -6.74
C THR A 87 1.53 -8.30 -6.23
N GLU A 88 0.27 -7.92 -6.24
CA GLU A 88 -0.84 -8.78 -5.80
C GLU A 88 -1.05 -9.97 -6.74
N ILE A 89 -0.93 -9.75 -8.05
CA ILE A 89 -0.99 -10.83 -9.06
C ILE A 89 0.11 -11.85 -8.79
N GLY A 90 1.35 -11.41 -8.53
CA GLY A 90 2.47 -12.27 -8.19
C GLY A 90 2.21 -13.10 -6.93
N GLN A 91 1.64 -12.50 -5.89
CA GLN A 91 1.28 -13.19 -4.64
C GLN A 91 0.21 -14.26 -4.88
N ILE A 92 -0.89 -13.93 -5.55
CA ILE A 92 -2.02 -14.82 -5.80
C ILE A 92 -1.57 -16.05 -6.60
N CYS A 93 -0.81 -15.84 -7.68
CA CYS A 93 -0.31 -16.90 -8.53
C CYS A 93 0.62 -17.86 -7.79
N THR A 94 1.38 -17.36 -6.82
CA THR A 94 2.43 -18.15 -6.15
C THR A 94 1.93 -18.81 -4.87
N ALA A 95 0.98 -18.22 -4.16
CA ALA A 95 0.55 -18.66 -2.83
C ALA A 95 0.15 -20.14 -2.78
N LEU A 96 -0.66 -20.59 -3.73
CA LEU A 96 -1.13 -21.98 -3.76
C LEU A 96 0.00 -22.98 -4.02
N PHE A 97 0.87 -22.67 -4.99
CA PHE A 97 2.00 -23.55 -5.33
C PHE A 97 3.05 -23.60 -4.22
N LEU A 98 3.39 -22.46 -3.66
CA LEU A 98 4.41 -22.37 -2.63
C LEU A 98 3.98 -23.09 -1.35
N THR A 99 2.74 -22.91 -0.93
CA THR A 99 2.20 -23.58 0.27
C THR A 99 2.26 -25.11 0.13
N TYR A 100 1.98 -25.62 -1.06
CA TYR A 100 2.05 -27.06 -1.31
C TYR A 100 3.49 -27.58 -1.35
N LEU A 101 4.39 -26.92 -2.09
CA LEU A 101 5.78 -27.36 -2.27
C LEU A 101 6.61 -27.21 -0.98
N ALA A 102 6.51 -26.08 -0.33
CA ALA A 102 7.34 -25.72 0.79
C ALA A 102 6.80 -26.23 2.14
N GLY A 103 5.50 -26.54 2.24
CA GLY A 103 4.86 -27.03 3.46
C GLY A 103 5.47 -28.32 3.99
N ARG A 104 6.02 -29.18 3.11
CA ARG A 104 6.67 -30.45 3.45
C ARG A 104 8.20 -30.37 3.55
N GLY A 105 8.79 -29.20 3.20
CA GLY A 105 10.24 -28.98 3.10
C GLY A 105 10.87 -28.34 4.33
N HIS A 106 12.05 -27.74 4.10
CA HIS A 106 12.79 -26.97 5.09
C HIS A 106 12.29 -25.52 5.04
N ARG A 107 11.23 -25.19 5.81
CA ARG A 107 10.52 -23.90 5.74
C ARG A 107 11.44 -22.66 5.84
N PRO A 108 12.40 -22.54 6.81
CA PRO A 108 13.27 -21.37 6.88
C PRO A 108 14.09 -21.14 5.60
N ARG A 109 14.57 -22.20 4.94
CA ARG A 109 15.32 -22.07 3.68
C ARG A 109 14.43 -21.60 2.54
N TRP A 110 13.18 -22.07 2.48
CA TRP A 110 12.21 -21.57 1.50
C TRP A 110 11.89 -20.08 1.73
N ILE A 111 11.69 -19.68 2.99
CA ILE A 111 11.48 -18.25 3.33
C ILE A 111 12.70 -17.44 2.89
N ALA A 112 13.93 -17.90 3.18
CA ALA A 112 15.15 -17.22 2.76
C ALA A 112 15.26 -17.08 1.24
N CYS A 113 15.02 -18.16 0.47
CA CYS A 113 15.01 -18.12 -0.99
C CYS A 113 13.98 -17.09 -1.51
N MET A 114 12.77 -17.08 -0.95
CA MET A 114 11.73 -16.13 -1.36
C MET A 114 12.08 -14.69 -1.00
N MET A 115 12.77 -14.45 0.14
CA MET A 115 13.32 -13.14 0.48
C MET A 115 14.38 -12.68 -0.53
N LEU A 116 15.24 -13.59 -1.04
CA LEU A 116 16.18 -13.26 -2.11
C LEU A 116 15.45 -12.91 -3.41
N VAL A 117 14.41 -13.66 -3.77
CA VAL A 117 13.55 -13.32 -4.94
C VAL A 117 12.94 -11.94 -4.78
N LEU A 118 12.45 -11.60 -3.58
CA LEU A 118 11.97 -10.26 -3.25
C LEU A 118 13.06 -9.21 -3.47
N ALA A 119 14.26 -9.42 -2.92
CA ALA A 119 15.38 -8.48 -3.08
C ALA A 119 15.76 -8.27 -4.55
N VAL A 120 15.80 -9.34 -5.35
CA VAL A 120 16.06 -9.27 -6.80
C VAL A 120 15.00 -8.44 -7.51
N GLY A 121 13.72 -8.63 -7.21
CA GLY A 121 12.63 -7.83 -7.77
C GLY A 121 12.76 -6.35 -7.40
N VAL A 122 13.08 -6.04 -6.14
CA VAL A 122 13.27 -4.65 -5.66
C VAL A 122 14.46 -3.99 -6.35
N ILE A 123 15.61 -4.68 -6.47
CA ILE A 123 16.78 -4.17 -7.19
C ILE A 123 16.45 -4.00 -8.68
N GLY A 124 15.68 -4.92 -9.26
CA GLY A 124 15.21 -4.81 -10.65
C GLY A 124 14.41 -3.53 -10.91
N CYS A 125 13.63 -3.06 -9.93
CA CYS A 125 12.91 -1.77 -10.05
C CYS A 125 13.84 -0.56 -10.05
N VAL A 126 15.07 -0.68 -9.53
CA VAL A 126 16.10 0.41 -9.53
C VAL A 126 16.85 0.45 -10.85
N MET A 127 16.96 -0.67 -11.57
CA MET A 127 17.76 -0.79 -12.80
C MET A 127 17.45 0.27 -13.87
N PRO A 128 16.19 0.65 -14.14
CA PRO A 128 15.91 1.72 -15.09
C PRO A 128 16.54 3.06 -14.73
N HIS A 129 16.66 3.39 -13.43
CA HIS A 129 17.34 4.59 -13.00
C HIS A 129 18.86 4.51 -13.23
N LEU A 130 19.48 3.35 -12.99
CA LEU A 130 20.92 3.17 -13.21
C LEU A 130 21.30 3.21 -14.69
N TYR A 131 20.41 2.77 -15.58
CA TYR A 131 20.67 2.69 -17.02
C TYR A 131 20.29 3.96 -17.78
N PHE A 132 19.09 4.51 -17.48
CA PHE A 132 18.53 5.67 -18.20
C PHE A 132 18.52 6.95 -17.37
N GLY A 133 18.99 6.92 -16.10
CA GLY A 133 18.77 8.02 -15.15
C GLY A 133 19.37 9.34 -15.60
N THR A 134 20.57 9.33 -16.20
CA THR A 134 21.22 10.55 -16.72
C THR A 134 20.48 11.09 -17.94
N GLU A 135 20.16 10.24 -18.91
CA GLU A 135 19.47 10.63 -20.14
C GLU A 135 18.05 11.14 -19.85
N LEU A 136 17.32 10.46 -18.95
CA LEU A 136 15.97 10.85 -18.56
C LEU A 136 15.96 12.15 -17.76
N LEU A 137 16.98 12.37 -16.93
CA LEU A 137 17.13 13.60 -16.17
C LEU A 137 17.49 14.77 -17.09
N ASP A 138 18.39 14.56 -18.06
CA ASP A 138 18.75 15.56 -19.05
C ASP A 138 17.53 15.96 -19.89
N VAL A 139 16.74 14.99 -20.35
CA VAL A 139 15.48 15.26 -21.06
C VAL A 139 14.44 15.95 -20.16
N HIS A 140 14.41 15.66 -18.85
CA HIS A 140 13.54 16.34 -17.90
C HIS A 140 14.01 17.78 -17.67
N MET A 141 15.31 18.00 -17.55
CA MET A 141 15.92 19.31 -17.33
C MET A 141 15.98 20.14 -18.61
N ASP A 142 16.13 19.54 -19.79
CA ASP A 142 16.09 20.25 -21.08
C ASP A 142 14.72 20.87 -21.38
N GLY A 143 13.63 20.20 -20.94
CA GLY A 143 12.30 20.81 -20.91
C GLY A 143 12.17 21.98 -19.93
N HIS A 144 13.15 22.15 -19.04
CA HIS A 144 13.18 23.14 -17.97
C HIS A 144 14.60 23.75 -17.77
N ARG A 145 15.47 23.72 -18.81
CA ARG A 145 16.81 24.31 -18.69
C ARG A 145 16.71 25.65 -18.00
N GLY A 146 17.50 25.87 -16.96
CA GLY A 146 17.53 27.00 -16.02
C GLY A 146 17.44 28.44 -16.58
N GLY A 147 16.80 28.56 -17.72
CA GLY A 147 16.31 29.78 -18.30
C GLY A 147 14.88 30.06 -17.85
N PRO A 148 14.41 31.26 -18.03
CA PRO A 148 13.01 31.61 -17.81
C PRO A 148 12.11 30.73 -18.69
N ALA A 149 10.92 30.39 -18.18
CA ALA A 149 9.92 29.80 -19.05
C ALA A 149 9.69 30.69 -20.28
N PRO A 150 9.40 30.11 -21.44
CA PRO A 150 9.20 30.87 -22.66
C PRO A 150 8.22 32.00 -22.44
N VAL A 151 8.67 33.23 -22.76
CA VAL A 151 7.85 34.45 -22.76
C VAL A 151 7.26 34.67 -24.15
N CYS A 152 6.34 35.62 -24.29
CA CYS A 152 5.74 35.97 -25.57
C CYS A 152 6.80 36.55 -26.51
N TYR A 153 7.00 35.94 -27.69
CA TYR A 153 7.83 36.48 -28.78
C TYR A 153 6.95 36.91 -29.94
N SER A 154 7.22 38.10 -30.45
CA SER A 154 6.55 38.60 -31.68
C SER A 154 6.93 37.74 -32.90
N VAL A 155 6.00 37.61 -33.84
CA VAL A 155 5.95 36.70 -34.99
C VAL A 155 7.20 36.67 -35.90
N ASN A 156 8.14 37.58 -35.77
CA ASN A 156 9.29 37.66 -36.68
C ASN A 156 10.42 36.64 -36.42
N ASN A 157 10.34 35.84 -35.33
CA ASN A 157 11.29 34.77 -35.01
C ASN A 157 10.54 33.48 -34.57
N SER A 158 9.58 33.04 -35.39
CA SER A 158 8.96 31.72 -35.21
C SER A 158 9.93 30.60 -35.62
N SER A 159 10.96 30.37 -34.82
CA SER A 159 11.50 29.02 -34.75
C SER A 159 10.41 28.19 -34.09
N ASP A 160 9.86 27.20 -34.81
CA ASP A 160 8.90 26.24 -34.31
C ASP A 160 9.37 25.75 -32.92
N LEU A 161 8.59 26.02 -31.88
CA LEU A 161 8.93 25.60 -30.50
C LEU A 161 9.02 24.07 -30.39
N CYS A 162 8.51 23.36 -31.38
CA CYS A 162 8.75 21.93 -31.63
C CYS A 162 9.92 21.74 -32.60
N ASP A 163 11.05 22.41 -32.33
CA ASP A 163 12.31 22.20 -33.04
C ASP A 163 12.68 20.71 -33.00
N ASP A 164 13.42 20.24 -34.02
CA ASP A 164 13.81 18.82 -34.12
C ASP A 164 14.42 18.27 -32.84
N ALA A 165 15.07 19.12 -32.02
CA ALA A 165 15.61 18.77 -30.71
C ALA A 165 14.49 18.44 -29.69
N HIS A 166 13.44 19.25 -29.58
CA HIS A 166 12.31 18.99 -28.66
C HIS A 166 11.48 17.78 -29.09
N LYS A 167 11.28 17.61 -30.39
CA LYS A 167 10.62 16.44 -30.97
C LYS A 167 11.43 15.16 -30.70
N LYS A 168 12.75 15.21 -30.87
CA LYS A 168 13.66 14.11 -30.55
C LYS A 168 13.63 13.77 -29.06
N ASN A 169 13.66 14.73 -28.17
CA ASN A 169 13.61 14.53 -26.72
C ASN A 169 12.27 13.93 -26.26
N SER A 170 11.15 14.40 -26.84
CA SER A 170 9.82 13.85 -26.59
C SER A 170 9.70 12.40 -27.06
N THR A 171 10.22 12.09 -28.25
CA THR A 171 10.25 10.74 -28.82
C THR A 171 11.13 9.81 -27.99
N THR A 172 12.33 10.27 -27.59
CA THR A 172 13.26 9.50 -26.73
C THR A 172 12.60 9.18 -25.38
N ARG A 173 11.97 10.16 -24.73
CA ARG A 173 11.24 9.93 -23.47
C ARG A 173 10.12 8.91 -23.64
N SER A 174 9.30 9.03 -24.68
CA SER A 174 8.20 8.09 -24.97
C SER A 174 8.73 6.67 -25.16
N HIS A 175 9.85 6.52 -25.88
CA HIS A 175 10.49 5.22 -26.10
C HIS A 175 11.04 4.62 -24.80
N ILE A 176 11.72 5.43 -23.96
CA ILE A 176 12.22 4.99 -22.64
C ILE A 176 11.04 4.55 -21.76
N THR A 177 9.98 5.35 -21.68
CA THR A 177 8.78 5.03 -20.91
C THR A 177 8.15 3.72 -21.35
N ALA A 178 8.03 3.50 -22.67
CA ALA A 178 7.47 2.27 -23.24
C ALA A 178 8.27 1.00 -22.88
N MET A 179 9.57 1.12 -22.63
CA MET A 179 10.41 0.00 -22.18
C MET A 179 10.41 -0.15 -20.64
N VAL A 180 10.46 0.95 -19.92
CA VAL A 180 10.63 0.96 -18.45
C VAL A 180 9.36 0.51 -17.73
N ILE A 181 8.17 0.92 -18.17
CA ILE A 181 6.92 0.57 -17.49
C ILE A 181 6.67 -0.95 -17.49
N PRO A 182 6.76 -1.69 -18.62
CA PRO A 182 6.66 -3.15 -18.60
C PRO A 182 7.76 -3.82 -17.79
N TRP A 183 8.99 -3.27 -17.79
CA TRP A 183 10.07 -3.78 -16.97
C TRP A 183 9.75 -3.68 -15.48
N ILE A 184 9.33 -2.52 -14.99
CA ILE A 184 8.92 -2.32 -13.58
C ILE A 184 7.74 -3.25 -13.24
N PHE A 185 6.77 -3.43 -14.15
CA PHE A 185 5.66 -4.35 -13.96
C PHE A 185 6.12 -5.79 -13.68
N VAL A 186 7.05 -6.31 -14.50
CA VAL A 186 7.63 -7.64 -14.30
C VAL A 186 8.41 -7.72 -12.99
N CYS A 187 9.19 -6.69 -12.65
CA CYS A 187 9.93 -6.65 -11.39
C CYS A 187 8.98 -6.65 -10.16
N LEU A 188 7.88 -5.89 -10.21
CA LEU A 188 6.86 -5.87 -9.16
C LEU A 188 6.12 -7.21 -9.05
N LEU A 189 5.89 -7.90 -10.17
CA LEU A 189 5.35 -9.27 -10.15
C LEU A 189 6.32 -10.22 -9.42
N ILE A 190 7.62 -10.13 -9.69
CA ILE A 190 8.66 -10.91 -8.98
C ILE A 190 8.69 -10.55 -7.48
N VAL A 191 8.53 -9.27 -7.14
CA VAL A 191 8.37 -8.83 -5.75
C VAL A 191 7.20 -9.54 -5.10
N GLY A 192 6.04 -9.57 -5.74
CA GLY A 192 4.85 -10.26 -5.25
C GLY A 192 5.09 -11.76 -5.00
N VAL A 193 5.77 -12.43 -5.93
CA VAL A 193 6.22 -13.83 -5.75
C VAL A 193 7.06 -13.98 -4.48
N GLY A 194 8.07 -13.11 -4.29
CA GLY A 194 8.95 -13.14 -3.12
C GLY A 194 8.23 -12.89 -1.79
N GLN A 195 7.26 -11.99 -1.79
CA GLN A 195 6.46 -11.64 -0.59
C GLN A 195 5.65 -12.82 -0.06
N THR A 196 5.20 -13.70 -0.92
CA THR A 196 4.36 -14.85 -0.55
C THR A 196 5.04 -15.76 0.47
N GLY A 197 6.37 -15.94 0.39
CA GLY A 197 7.10 -16.87 1.25
C GLY A 197 7.04 -16.54 2.74
N ILE A 198 7.16 -15.28 3.09
CA ILE A 198 7.11 -14.83 4.48
C ILE A 198 5.70 -15.04 5.05
N ALA A 199 4.68 -14.63 4.29
CA ALA A 199 3.29 -14.68 4.73
C ALA A 199 2.77 -16.11 4.91
N THR A 200 3.05 -16.99 3.96
CA THR A 200 2.46 -18.35 3.94
C THR A 200 3.23 -19.38 4.75
N LEU A 201 4.56 -19.27 4.85
CA LEU A 201 5.41 -20.26 5.52
C LEU A 201 5.84 -19.83 6.92
N GLY A 202 5.92 -18.53 7.20
CA GLY A 202 6.44 -18.03 8.46
C GLY A 202 5.49 -18.29 9.63
N ILE A 203 4.23 -18.01 9.49
CA ILE A 203 3.21 -18.22 10.54
C ILE A 203 3.13 -19.70 10.96
N PRO A 204 2.99 -20.67 10.03
CA PRO A 204 3.00 -22.09 10.40
C PRO A 204 4.32 -22.55 11.04
N TYR A 205 5.46 -21.99 10.63
CA TYR A 205 6.72 -22.33 11.26
C TYR A 205 6.81 -21.84 12.71
N VAL A 206 6.30 -20.63 13.00
CA VAL A 206 6.21 -20.11 14.37
C VAL A 206 5.31 -21.00 15.22
N ASP A 207 4.14 -21.38 14.72
CA ASP A 207 3.17 -22.20 15.44
C ASP A 207 3.74 -23.58 15.79
N ASP A 208 4.44 -24.22 14.86
CA ASP A 208 5.07 -25.54 15.04
C ASP A 208 6.25 -25.52 16.05
N ASN A 209 6.92 -24.37 16.26
CA ASN A 209 8.11 -24.26 17.12
C ASN A 209 7.85 -23.54 18.45
N VAL A 210 6.64 -23.04 18.67
CA VAL A 210 6.22 -22.38 19.93
C VAL A 210 5.25 -23.30 20.66
N GLY A 211 5.44 -23.46 21.98
CA GLY A 211 4.52 -24.27 22.79
C GLY A 211 3.11 -23.70 22.76
N SER A 212 2.09 -24.57 22.78
CA SER A 212 0.66 -24.24 22.66
C SER A 212 0.17 -23.11 23.60
N LYS A 213 0.77 -22.97 24.78
CA LYS A 213 0.47 -21.92 25.75
C LYS A 213 0.98 -20.53 25.33
N GLN A 214 2.04 -20.46 24.53
CA GLN A 214 2.69 -19.20 24.11
C GLN A 214 2.32 -18.82 22.67
N SER A 215 1.80 -19.73 21.87
CA SER A 215 1.43 -19.50 20.46
C SER A 215 0.52 -18.26 20.30
N PRO A 216 -0.53 -18.03 21.10
CA PRO A 216 -1.37 -16.85 20.96
C PRO A 216 -0.63 -15.52 21.12
N LEU A 217 0.36 -15.47 22.04
CA LEU A 217 1.16 -14.26 22.25
C LEU A 217 2.04 -13.95 21.02
N TYR A 218 2.72 -14.97 20.49
CA TYR A 218 3.57 -14.78 19.31
C TYR A 218 2.76 -14.43 18.07
N MET A 219 1.56 -14.96 17.93
CA MET A 219 0.62 -14.60 16.86
C MET A 219 0.15 -13.16 16.98
N ALA A 220 -0.19 -12.70 18.20
CA ALA A 220 -0.57 -11.31 18.46
C ALA A 220 0.56 -10.33 18.12
N ILE A 221 1.81 -10.67 18.50
CA ILE A 221 2.99 -9.87 18.16
C ILE A 221 3.16 -9.81 16.63
N THR A 222 3.01 -10.94 15.93
CA THR A 222 3.14 -11.01 14.47
C THR A 222 2.10 -10.14 13.76
N ILE A 223 0.85 -10.16 14.21
CA ILE A 223 -0.21 -9.32 13.66
C ILE A 223 0.04 -7.84 13.96
N GLY A 224 0.44 -7.51 15.19
CA GLY A 224 0.68 -6.13 15.61
C GLY A 224 1.84 -5.45 14.85
N ILE A 225 2.94 -6.19 14.62
CA ILE A 225 4.12 -5.64 13.93
C ILE A 225 3.84 -5.39 12.43
N ARG A 226 2.83 -6.03 11.85
CA ARG A 226 2.46 -5.86 10.44
C ARG A 226 2.13 -4.42 10.07
N VAL A 227 1.66 -3.62 11.02
CA VAL A 227 1.31 -2.20 10.81
C VAL A 227 2.55 -1.31 10.77
N VAL A 228 3.64 -1.71 11.46
CA VAL A 228 4.87 -0.91 11.56
C VAL A 228 5.58 -0.78 10.21
N GLY A 229 5.60 -1.86 9.41
CA GLY A 229 6.23 -1.85 8.09
C GLY A 229 5.71 -0.73 7.18
N PRO A 230 4.41 -0.68 6.90
CA PRO A 230 3.80 0.36 6.09
C PRO A 230 4.04 1.79 6.60
N ALA A 231 4.01 2.02 7.91
CA ALA A 231 4.32 3.34 8.47
C ALA A 231 5.77 3.76 8.21
N LEU A 232 6.73 2.83 8.40
CA LEU A 232 8.14 3.07 8.12
C LEU A 232 8.40 3.26 6.62
N GLY A 233 7.61 2.63 5.74
CA GLY A 233 7.72 2.82 4.29
C GLY A 233 7.39 4.24 3.86
N PHE A 234 6.32 4.83 4.37
CA PHE A 234 6.00 6.23 4.12
C PHE A 234 7.01 7.19 4.74
N LEU A 235 7.52 6.88 5.94
CA LEU A 235 8.58 7.68 6.57
C LEU A 235 9.87 7.66 5.73
N LEU A 236 10.30 6.48 5.27
CA LEU A 236 11.45 6.36 4.38
C LEU A 236 11.20 7.10 3.07
N GLY A 237 9.99 7.02 2.51
CA GLY A 237 9.59 7.77 1.33
C GLY A 237 9.66 9.29 1.54
N ALA A 238 9.20 9.78 2.69
CA ALA A 238 9.32 11.19 3.06
C ALA A 238 10.80 11.63 3.15
N LEU A 239 11.67 10.80 3.70
CA LEU A 239 13.11 11.10 3.78
C LEU A 239 13.78 11.09 2.41
N CYS A 240 13.53 10.06 1.59
CA CYS A 240 14.15 9.92 0.28
C CYS A 240 13.67 10.98 -0.72
N THR A 241 12.40 11.38 -0.67
CA THR A 241 11.87 12.42 -1.58
C THR A 241 12.32 13.83 -1.24
N ARG A 242 12.90 14.05 -0.05
CA ARG A 242 13.61 15.30 0.30
C ARG A 242 14.98 15.42 -0.36
N VAL A 243 15.58 14.29 -0.71
CA VAL A 243 16.88 14.23 -1.41
C VAL A 243 16.58 14.30 -2.90
N TYR A 244 17.38 15.09 -3.64
CA TYR A 244 17.27 15.17 -5.10
C TYR A 244 17.64 13.82 -5.75
N VAL A 245 17.06 13.54 -6.92
CA VAL A 245 17.26 12.27 -7.63
C VAL A 245 18.72 11.93 -7.89
N ASN A 246 19.57 12.94 -8.10
CA ASN A 246 21.02 12.81 -8.11
C ASN A 246 21.60 13.52 -6.87
N PRO A 247 21.93 12.78 -5.78
CA PRO A 247 22.38 13.38 -4.51
C PRO A 247 23.70 14.14 -4.59
N LEU A 248 24.46 13.95 -5.67
CA LEU A 248 25.77 14.57 -5.87
C LEU A 248 25.68 15.92 -6.60
N VAL A 249 24.51 16.30 -7.10
CA VAL A 249 24.29 17.52 -7.87
C VAL A 249 23.30 18.40 -7.12
N ASP A 250 23.67 19.65 -6.86
CA ASP A 250 22.72 20.65 -6.37
C ASP A 250 21.94 21.21 -7.58
N PRO A 251 20.61 20.96 -7.65
CA PRO A 251 19.80 21.45 -8.76
C PRO A 251 19.56 22.97 -8.72
N GLY A 252 19.92 23.66 -7.62
CA GLY A 252 19.71 25.09 -7.45
C GLY A 252 18.26 25.52 -7.17
N PHE A 253 17.36 24.57 -6.87
CA PHE A 253 15.96 24.84 -6.49
C PHE A 253 15.50 23.88 -5.39
N ASN A 254 14.46 24.29 -4.64
CA ASN A 254 13.98 23.58 -3.46
C ASN A 254 12.92 22.49 -3.79
N SER A 255 12.64 21.63 -2.81
CA SER A 255 11.67 20.54 -2.90
C SER A 255 10.19 20.98 -3.11
N THR A 256 9.90 22.27 -2.98
CA THR A 256 8.59 22.87 -3.29
C THR A 256 8.41 23.23 -4.75
N ASP A 257 9.51 23.22 -5.53
CA ASP A 257 9.46 23.53 -6.97
C ASP A 257 8.81 22.37 -7.74
N PRO A 258 7.88 22.64 -8.70
CA PRO A 258 7.28 21.60 -9.54
C PRO A 258 8.27 20.72 -10.31
N ARG A 259 9.48 21.26 -10.58
CA ARG A 259 10.58 20.55 -11.26
C ARG A 259 11.29 19.54 -10.37
N TRP A 260 11.05 19.58 -9.04
CA TRP A 260 11.71 18.70 -8.11
C TRP A 260 11.38 17.23 -8.36
N VAL A 261 12.42 16.42 -8.55
CA VAL A 261 12.33 14.95 -8.62
C VAL A 261 13.12 14.39 -7.44
N GLY A 262 12.42 13.75 -6.50
CA GLY A 262 13.05 13.11 -5.34
C GLY A 262 13.78 11.82 -5.70
N ALA A 263 14.70 11.39 -4.83
CA ALA A 263 15.49 10.16 -5.00
C ALA A 263 14.63 8.89 -4.78
N TRP A 264 13.71 8.62 -5.69
CA TRP A 264 12.74 7.53 -5.64
C TRP A 264 13.38 6.12 -5.58
N TRP A 265 14.58 5.96 -6.11
CA TRP A 265 15.32 4.70 -6.15
C TRP A 265 16.07 4.38 -4.85
N LEU A 266 16.43 5.42 -4.07
CA LEU A 266 17.36 5.30 -2.93
C LEU A 266 16.81 4.38 -1.83
N GLY A 267 15.55 4.55 -1.43
CA GLY A 267 14.94 3.71 -0.40
C GLY A 267 14.76 2.26 -0.83
N MET A 268 14.57 1.98 -2.14
CA MET A 268 14.53 0.61 -2.65
C MET A 268 15.87 -0.11 -2.45
N VAL A 269 17.00 0.60 -2.67
CA VAL A 269 18.34 0.05 -2.45
C VAL A 269 18.55 -0.30 -0.97
N PHE A 270 18.14 0.60 -0.04
CA PHE A 270 18.21 0.33 1.39
C PHE A 270 17.37 -0.89 1.78
N ILE A 271 16.11 -0.95 1.35
CA ILE A 271 15.21 -2.07 1.65
C ILE A 271 15.80 -3.38 1.11
N ALA A 272 16.26 -3.41 -0.14
CA ALA A 272 16.86 -4.60 -0.75
C ALA A 272 18.11 -5.06 0.00
N GLY A 273 19.00 -4.14 0.39
CA GLY A 273 20.20 -4.46 1.16
C GLY A 273 19.87 -5.13 2.50
N PHE A 274 18.93 -4.58 3.26
CA PHE A 274 18.48 -5.20 4.51
C PHE A 274 17.79 -6.55 4.30
N ILE A 275 16.99 -6.71 3.24
CA ILE A 275 16.36 -8.01 2.92
C ILE A 275 17.42 -9.07 2.62
N VAL A 276 18.49 -8.75 1.89
CA VAL A 276 19.59 -9.69 1.61
C VAL A 276 20.28 -10.12 2.91
N VAL A 277 20.57 -9.16 3.82
CA VAL A 277 21.16 -9.48 5.12
C VAL A 277 20.26 -10.40 5.94
N LEU A 278 18.97 -10.08 6.06
CA LEU A 278 18.02 -10.91 6.81
C LEU A 278 17.81 -12.29 6.14
N SER A 279 17.83 -12.36 4.81
CA SER A 279 17.76 -13.63 4.07
C SER A 279 18.92 -14.53 4.40
N THR A 280 20.16 -14.01 4.43
CA THR A 280 21.34 -14.79 4.79
C THR A 280 21.25 -15.32 6.23
N LEU A 281 20.77 -14.51 7.17
CA LEU A 281 20.50 -14.96 8.54
C LEU A 281 19.42 -16.04 8.59
N MET A 282 18.38 -15.94 7.77
CA MET A 282 17.28 -16.91 7.72
C MET A 282 17.74 -18.29 7.22
N PHE A 283 18.76 -18.38 6.36
CA PHE A 283 19.33 -19.66 5.93
C PHE A 283 19.99 -20.46 7.08
N CYS A 284 20.43 -19.78 8.15
CA CYS A 284 21.12 -20.39 9.28
C CYS A 284 20.16 -21.11 10.24
N PHE A 285 18.82 -20.90 10.13
CA PHE A 285 17.87 -21.54 11.03
C PHE A 285 17.61 -23.01 10.68
N PRO A 286 17.49 -23.89 11.72
CA PRO A 286 17.21 -25.31 11.55
C PRO A 286 15.75 -25.54 11.11
N ARG A 287 15.47 -26.76 10.61
CA ARG A 287 14.12 -27.16 10.22
C ARG A 287 13.13 -27.13 11.38
N GLN A 288 13.57 -27.48 12.58
CA GLN A 288 12.82 -27.46 13.84
C GLN A 288 13.74 -26.92 14.96
N ILE A 289 13.25 -25.98 15.74
CA ILE A 289 14.00 -25.36 16.86
C ILE A 289 13.85 -26.21 18.12
N LYS A 290 12.67 -26.77 18.40
CA LYS A 290 12.39 -27.67 19.51
C LYS A 290 12.26 -29.10 18.97
N GLN A 291 13.10 -29.98 19.48
CA GLN A 291 12.96 -31.44 19.37
C GLN A 291 12.05 -31.91 20.52
N GLU A 292 10.75 -31.67 20.47
CA GLU A 292 9.81 -32.51 21.20
C GLU A 292 9.55 -33.74 20.33
N PRO A 293 9.66 -34.98 20.86
CA PRO A 293 9.26 -36.17 20.14
C PRO A 293 7.75 -36.06 19.86
N LEU A 294 7.42 -35.58 18.68
CA LEU A 294 6.04 -35.65 18.19
C LEU A 294 5.70 -37.15 18.09
N PRO A 295 4.55 -37.62 18.63
CA PRO A 295 4.05 -38.94 18.30
C PRO A 295 4.04 -39.04 16.77
N PRO A 296 4.50 -40.21 16.24
CA PRO A 296 4.58 -40.38 14.80
C PRO A 296 3.21 -40.04 14.21
N PRO A 297 3.15 -39.17 13.21
CA PRO A 297 1.87 -38.87 12.57
C PRO A 297 1.31 -40.22 12.12
N ALA A 298 0.06 -40.50 12.49
CA ALA A 298 -0.67 -41.65 11.97
C ALA A 298 -0.84 -41.45 10.46
N VAL A 299 0.24 -41.70 9.72
CA VAL A 299 0.27 -41.68 8.27
C VAL A 299 -0.52 -42.89 7.82
N LYS A 300 -1.82 -42.73 7.63
CA LYS A 300 -2.52 -43.54 6.66
C LYS A 300 -1.84 -43.30 5.32
N LYS A 301 -0.89 -44.14 4.98
CA LYS A 301 -0.30 -44.24 3.63
C LYS A 301 -1.41 -44.66 2.67
N ASN A 302 -2.24 -43.70 2.25
CA ASN A 302 -3.01 -43.90 1.04
C ASN A 302 -2.02 -43.86 -0.13
N LYS A 303 -1.83 -44.98 -0.76
CA LYS A 303 -0.97 -45.20 -1.96
C LYS A 303 -1.54 -44.52 -3.21
N ASP A 304 -2.70 -43.88 -3.13
CA ASP A 304 -3.33 -43.12 -4.23
C ASP A 304 -2.87 -41.67 -4.20
N GLY A 305 -1.74 -41.42 -4.86
CA GLY A 305 -0.98 -40.20 -4.89
C GLY A 305 -1.80 -38.89 -5.16
N ALA A 306 -1.35 -38.08 -6.09
CA ALA A 306 -1.85 -36.75 -6.41
C ALA A 306 -3.36 -36.67 -6.70
N ARG A 307 -4.00 -37.69 -7.26
CA ARG A 307 -5.39 -37.70 -7.68
C ARG A 307 -6.40 -37.68 -6.51
N SER A 308 -6.08 -38.34 -5.40
CA SER A 308 -6.89 -38.27 -4.16
C SER A 308 -6.78 -36.91 -3.50
N PHE A 309 -5.57 -36.33 -3.47
CA PHE A 309 -5.31 -35.01 -2.92
C PHE A 309 -6.12 -33.91 -3.63
N PHE A 310 -6.09 -33.87 -4.96
CA PHE A 310 -6.88 -32.88 -5.73
C PHE A 310 -8.38 -33.04 -5.50
N LYS A 311 -8.87 -34.28 -5.41
CA LYS A 311 -10.28 -34.53 -5.12
C LYS A 311 -10.69 -34.00 -3.74
N ASP A 312 -9.88 -34.24 -2.71
CA ASP A 312 -10.13 -33.76 -1.35
C ASP A 312 -10.01 -32.23 -1.27
N PHE A 313 -9.04 -31.66 -1.97
CA PHE A 313 -8.86 -30.21 -2.08
C PHE A 313 -10.10 -29.53 -2.69
N PHE A 314 -10.56 -30.00 -3.85
CA PHE A 314 -11.74 -29.42 -4.49
C PHE A 314 -13.03 -29.65 -3.69
N ALA A 315 -13.15 -30.81 -3.01
CA ALA A 315 -14.28 -31.09 -2.14
C ALA A 315 -14.31 -30.13 -0.95
N THR A 316 -13.14 -29.81 -0.36
CA THR A 316 -13.04 -28.86 0.74
C THR A 316 -13.36 -27.43 0.28
N ILE A 317 -12.83 -27.00 -0.87
CA ILE A 317 -13.20 -25.69 -1.46
C ILE A 317 -14.71 -25.61 -1.69
N LYS A 318 -15.32 -26.65 -2.30
CA LYS A 318 -16.76 -26.66 -2.53
C LYS A 318 -17.55 -26.53 -1.22
N ARG A 319 -17.12 -27.18 -0.14
CA ARG A 319 -17.74 -27.06 1.19
C ARG A 319 -17.65 -25.65 1.73
N GLN A 320 -16.51 -24.96 1.56
CA GLN A 320 -16.37 -23.57 1.98
C GLN A 320 -17.24 -22.62 1.15
N LEU A 321 -17.30 -22.80 -0.16
CA LEU A 321 -18.14 -21.99 -1.05
C LEU A 321 -19.65 -22.21 -0.82
N THR A 322 -20.05 -23.33 -0.22
CA THR A 322 -21.46 -23.58 0.17
C THR A 322 -21.83 -23.04 1.56
N ASN A 323 -20.86 -22.56 2.33
CA ASN A 323 -21.12 -21.93 3.63
C ASN A 323 -21.60 -20.47 3.44
N ASP A 324 -22.88 -20.25 3.59
CA ASP A 324 -23.53 -18.95 3.39
C ASP A 324 -22.91 -17.81 4.20
N ILE A 325 -22.64 -18.05 5.50
CA ILE A 325 -22.09 -17.01 6.39
C ILE A 325 -20.68 -16.64 5.97
N LEU A 326 -19.86 -17.65 5.63
CA LEU A 326 -18.51 -17.44 5.16
C LEU A 326 -18.49 -16.65 3.84
N MET A 327 -19.40 -16.95 2.91
CA MET A 327 -19.47 -16.26 1.62
C MET A 327 -19.89 -14.79 1.77
N TRP A 328 -20.91 -14.50 2.58
CA TRP A 328 -21.29 -13.11 2.87
C TRP A 328 -20.17 -12.35 3.57
N ARG A 329 -19.47 -13.02 4.51
CA ARG A 329 -18.34 -12.42 5.19
C ARG A 329 -17.14 -12.19 4.24
N THR A 330 -16.91 -13.11 3.30
CA THR A 330 -15.88 -12.95 2.26
C THR A 330 -16.19 -11.75 1.38
N ALA A 331 -17.42 -11.63 0.90
CA ALA A 331 -17.85 -10.48 0.09
C ALA A 331 -17.70 -9.16 0.86
N SER A 332 -18.12 -9.14 2.14
CA SER A 332 -17.89 -7.98 3.01
C SER A 332 -16.40 -7.65 3.14
N SER A 333 -15.53 -8.65 3.37
CA SER A 333 -14.09 -8.43 3.53
C SER A 333 -13.43 -7.84 2.28
N VAL A 334 -13.83 -8.29 1.08
CA VAL A 334 -13.38 -7.72 -0.19
C VAL A 334 -13.77 -6.25 -0.29
N LEU A 335 -15.05 -5.93 0.00
CA LEU A 335 -15.58 -4.57 -0.08
C LEU A 335 -15.02 -3.64 0.99
N HIS A 336 -14.62 -4.15 2.16
CA HIS A 336 -13.92 -3.36 3.18
C HIS A 336 -12.50 -3.01 2.76
N LEU A 337 -11.79 -3.96 2.14
CA LEU A 337 -10.39 -3.77 1.80
C LEU A 337 -10.20 -2.88 0.58
N MET A 338 -11.11 -2.94 -0.41
CA MET A 338 -11.04 -2.12 -1.62
C MET A 338 -10.89 -0.62 -1.33
N PRO A 339 -11.80 0.05 -0.59
CA PRO A 339 -11.70 1.48 -0.36
C PRO A 339 -10.44 1.85 0.44
N ILE A 340 -10.02 1.02 1.39
CA ILE A 340 -8.82 1.29 2.19
C ILE A 340 -7.56 1.21 1.35
N SER A 341 -7.38 0.10 0.62
CA SER A 341 -6.24 -0.08 -0.26
C SER A 341 -6.17 1.02 -1.33
N GLY A 342 -7.32 1.40 -1.92
CA GLY A 342 -7.40 2.45 -2.92
C GLY A 342 -7.08 3.84 -2.38
N VAL A 343 -7.63 4.18 -1.22
CA VAL A 343 -7.32 5.44 -0.56
C VAL A 343 -5.83 5.52 -0.24
N TYR A 344 -5.24 4.52 0.41
CA TYR A 344 -3.82 4.57 0.74
C TYR A 344 -2.89 4.57 -0.47
N SER A 345 -3.30 3.96 -1.59
CA SER A 345 -2.51 3.96 -2.83
C SER A 345 -2.34 5.35 -3.45
N PHE A 346 -3.32 6.23 -3.27
CA PHE A 346 -3.30 7.57 -3.87
C PHE A 346 -3.40 8.71 -2.83
N LEU A 347 -3.35 8.39 -1.52
CA LEU A 347 -3.44 9.40 -0.45
C LEU A 347 -2.33 10.46 -0.54
N PRO A 348 -1.04 10.12 -0.73
CA PRO A 348 -0.02 11.14 -0.87
C PRO A 348 -0.31 12.09 -2.03
N LYS A 349 -0.74 11.55 -3.17
CA LYS A 349 -1.11 12.33 -4.35
C LYS A 349 -2.33 13.24 -4.10
N TYR A 350 -3.34 12.72 -3.40
CA TYR A 350 -4.51 13.50 -3.01
C TYR A 350 -4.11 14.68 -2.12
N LEU A 351 -3.27 14.44 -1.10
CA LEU A 351 -2.78 15.48 -0.19
C LEU A 351 -1.91 16.51 -0.93
N GLU A 352 -1.05 16.08 -1.84
CA GLU A 352 -0.22 16.95 -2.68
C GLU A 352 -1.08 17.89 -3.54
N LYS A 353 -2.12 17.36 -4.19
CA LYS A 353 -2.94 18.14 -5.12
C LYS A 353 -4.04 18.94 -4.43
N GLN A 354 -4.72 18.38 -3.44
CA GLN A 354 -5.85 19.04 -2.76
C GLN A 354 -5.39 20.12 -1.77
N PHE A 355 -4.28 19.86 -1.02
CA PHE A 355 -3.79 20.75 0.02
C PHE A 355 -2.46 21.42 -0.33
N ARG A 356 -1.94 21.19 -1.53
CA ARG A 356 -0.68 21.77 -2.06
C ARG A 356 0.53 21.47 -1.17
N LEU A 357 0.55 20.27 -0.60
CA LEU A 357 1.69 19.82 0.20
C LEU A 357 2.84 19.37 -0.69
N PRO A 358 4.09 19.62 -0.26
CA PRO A 358 5.25 18.96 -0.85
C PRO A 358 5.11 17.44 -0.71
N THR A 359 5.62 16.68 -1.67
CA THR A 359 5.54 15.20 -1.69
C THR A 359 6.03 14.56 -0.39
N HIS A 360 7.08 15.11 0.22
CA HIS A 360 7.63 14.55 1.47
C HIS A 360 6.68 14.75 2.68
N ASP A 361 6.00 15.89 2.77
CA ASP A 361 5.04 16.16 3.85
C ASP A 361 3.76 15.34 3.64
N ALA A 362 3.30 15.20 2.40
CA ALA A 362 2.16 14.33 2.06
C ALA A 362 2.42 12.87 2.48
N ASN A 363 3.64 12.36 2.25
CA ASN A 363 4.05 11.03 2.69
C ASN A 363 4.09 10.90 4.21
N LEU A 364 4.64 11.90 4.90
CA LEU A 364 4.70 11.93 6.36
C LEU A 364 3.32 11.88 6.98
N VAL A 365 2.39 12.70 6.50
CA VAL A 365 0.99 12.74 6.95
C VAL A 365 0.29 11.41 6.67
N SER A 366 0.50 10.81 5.51
CA SER A 366 -0.10 9.52 5.16
C SER A 366 0.37 8.39 6.09
N GLY A 367 1.65 8.35 6.45
CA GLY A 367 2.22 7.35 7.34
C GLY A 367 1.79 7.53 8.80
N LEU A 368 1.97 8.72 9.34
CA LEU A 368 1.71 9.01 10.76
C LEU A 368 0.21 9.21 11.05
N GLY A 369 -0.48 10.02 10.24
CA GLY A 369 -1.89 10.36 10.44
C GLY A 369 -2.85 9.25 10.03
N GLY A 370 -2.44 8.36 9.13
CA GLY A 370 -3.27 7.27 8.64
C GLY A 370 -2.93 5.92 9.24
N ILE A 371 -1.77 5.36 8.86
CA ILE A 371 -1.44 3.95 9.15
C ILE A 371 -1.18 3.69 10.63
N LEU A 372 -0.43 4.57 11.32
CA LEU A 372 -0.18 4.36 12.76
C LEU A 372 -1.46 4.44 13.58
N VAL A 373 -2.36 5.36 13.24
CA VAL A 373 -3.67 5.49 13.92
C VAL A 373 -4.52 4.25 13.69
N MET A 374 -4.50 3.69 12.48
CA MET A 374 -5.17 2.43 12.17
C MET A 374 -4.61 1.27 13.01
N GLY A 375 -3.28 1.18 13.17
CA GLY A 375 -2.63 0.21 14.06
C GLY A 375 -3.08 0.35 15.52
N LEU A 376 -3.19 1.57 16.01
CA LEU A 376 -3.70 1.85 17.37
C LEU A 376 -5.15 1.38 17.53
N GLY A 377 -6.01 1.61 16.54
CA GLY A 377 -7.40 1.14 16.49
C GLY A 377 -7.49 -0.38 16.58
N THR A 378 -6.66 -1.08 15.81
CA THR A 378 -6.58 -2.56 15.83
C THR A 378 -6.15 -3.09 17.19
N ILE A 379 -5.12 -2.50 17.81
CA ILE A 379 -4.62 -2.92 19.13
C ILE A 379 -5.69 -2.69 20.22
N THR A 380 -6.32 -1.51 20.21
CA THR A 380 -7.38 -1.18 21.19
C THR A 380 -8.57 -2.12 21.07
N ALA A 381 -8.99 -2.45 19.85
CA ALA A 381 -10.05 -3.44 19.60
C ALA A 381 -9.69 -4.82 20.14
N GLY A 382 -8.46 -5.30 19.90
CA GLY A 382 -7.99 -6.56 20.45
C GLY A 382 -8.07 -6.61 21.97
N VAL A 383 -7.64 -5.54 22.67
CA VAL A 383 -7.73 -5.44 24.13
C VAL A 383 -9.19 -5.39 24.61
N VAL A 384 -10.05 -4.66 23.92
CA VAL A 384 -11.48 -4.56 24.26
C VAL A 384 -12.16 -5.91 24.12
N ILE A 385 -11.94 -6.63 23.02
CA ILE A 385 -12.52 -7.96 22.79
C ILE A 385 -12.05 -8.96 23.84
N LEU A 386 -10.76 -8.93 24.24
CA LEU A 386 -10.23 -9.79 25.30
C LEU A 386 -10.86 -9.53 26.67
N LYS A 387 -11.19 -8.27 27.00
CA LYS A 387 -11.77 -7.90 28.29
C LYS A 387 -13.27 -8.09 28.36
N LEU A 388 -14.00 -7.79 27.30
CA LEU A 388 -15.46 -7.76 27.30
C LEU A 388 -16.09 -9.08 26.81
N VAL A 389 -15.33 -9.96 26.14
CA VAL A 389 -15.80 -11.24 25.55
C VAL A 389 -17.17 -11.08 24.86
N PRO A 390 -17.27 -10.22 23.82
CA PRO A 390 -18.54 -9.91 23.19
C PRO A 390 -19.14 -11.11 22.44
N THR A 391 -20.47 -11.15 22.31
CA THR A 391 -21.16 -12.15 21.50
C THR A 391 -20.90 -11.94 20.01
N ALA A 392 -21.02 -13.00 19.19
CA ALA A 392 -20.85 -12.91 17.73
C ALA A 392 -21.74 -11.83 17.09
N ARG A 393 -22.94 -11.67 17.62
CA ARG A 393 -23.90 -10.66 17.14
C ARG A 393 -23.45 -9.24 17.44
N GLN A 394 -22.87 -9.00 18.62
CA GLN A 394 -22.30 -7.69 18.99
C GLN A 394 -21.07 -7.35 18.13
N VAL A 395 -20.21 -8.34 17.89
CA VAL A 395 -19.03 -8.17 17.02
C VAL A 395 -19.44 -7.82 15.59
N ALA A 396 -20.41 -8.55 15.02
CA ALA A 396 -20.93 -8.27 13.68
C ALA A 396 -21.61 -6.89 13.60
N ALA A 397 -22.36 -6.48 14.64
CA ALA A 397 -22.96 -5.16 14.71
C ALA A 397 -21.91 -4.04 14.75
N TRP A 398 -20.81 -4.24 15.51
CA TRP A 398 -19.71 -3.26 15.56
C TRP A 398 -18.98 -3.14 14.23
N THR A 399 -18.76 -4.26 13.51
CA THR A 399 -18.15 -4.23 12.16
C THR A 399 -19.03 -3.45 11.19
N ALA A 400 -20.36 -3.69 11.19
CA ALA A 400 -21.30 -2.92 10.38
C ALA A 400 -21.32 -1.43 10.77
N ALA A 401 -21.35 -1.12 12.08
CA ALA A 401 -21.32 0.26 12.55
C ALA A 401 -20.02 0.99 12.12
N SER A 402 -18.87 0.32 12.18
CA SER A 402 -17.59 0.89 11.75
C SER A 402 -17.55 1.19 10.24
N ALA A 403 -18.19 0.34 9.41
CA ALA A 403 -18.35 0.60 7.99
C ALA A 403 -19.24 1.82 7.71
N ALA A 404 -20.35 1.93 8.45
CA ALA A 404 -21.25 3.10 8.34
C ALA A 404 -20.56 4.40 8.73
N VAL A 405 -19.80 4.40 9.84
CA VAL A 405 -19.00 5.55 10.29
C VAL A 405 -17.94 5.93 9.25
N TYR A 406 -17.26 4.94 8.67
CA TYR A 406 -16.28 5.19 7.60
C TYR A 406 -16.95 5.85 6.39
N SER A 407 -18.06 5.30 5.90
CA SER A 407 -18.77 5.84 4.74
C SER A 407 -19.28 7.26 4.98
N ALA A 408 -19.93 7.52 6.12
CA ALA A 408 -20.39 8.85 6.52
C ALA A 408 -19.23 9.83 6.69
N GLY A 409 -18.12 9.36 7.26
CA GLY A 409 -16.91 10.15 7.44
C GLY A 409 -16.26 10.55 6.10
N MET A 410 -16.17 9.63 5.13
CA MET A 410 -15.66 9.95 3.80
C MET A 410 -16.55 10.96 3.07
N ILE A 411 -17.87 10.89 3.25
CA ILE A 411 -18.80 11.90 2.73
C ILE A 411 -18.56 13.25 3.44
N ALA A 412 -18.35 13.24 4.75
CA ALA A 412 -18.06 14.47 5.50
C ALA A 412 -16.74 15.12 5.05
N LEU A 413 -15.70 14.33 4.74
CA LEU A 413 -14.43 14.82 4.21
C LEU A 413 -14.57 15.52 2.84
N MET A 414 -15.61 15.21 2.05
CA MET A 414 -15.86 15.91 0.79
C MET A 414 -16.20 17.39 0.98
N PHE A 415 -16.67 17.80 2.16
CA PHE A 415 -16.99 19.21 2.44
C PHE A 415 -15.76 20.02 2.89
N ILE A 416 -14.64 19.34 3.22
CA ILE A 416 -13.39 20.02 3.56
C ILE A 416 -12.66 20.35 2.26
N ARG A 417 -12.64 21.64 1.93
CA ARG A 417 -12.05 22.13 0.68
C ARG A 417 -11.13 23.32 0.94
N CYS A 418 -10.09 23.43 0.15
CA CYS A 418 -9.28 24.63 0.04
C CYS A 418 -9.94 25.63 -0.91
N PRO A 419 -9.64 26.94 -0.80
CA PRO A 419 -10.06 27.90 -1.79
C PRO A 419 -9.65 27.47 -3.19
N GLU A 420 -10.59 27.52 -4.12
CA GLU A 420 -10.36 27.12 -5.51
C GLU A 420 -9.37 28.08 -6.17
N GLU A 421 -8.43 27.53 -6.92
CA GLU A 421 -7.55 28.35 -7.77
C GLU A 421 -8.29 28.79 -9.02
N SER A 422 -8.28 30.07 -9.24
CA SER A 422 -8.80 30.64 -10.47
C SER A 422 -7.72 30.58 -11.54
N TYR A 423 -7.81 29.55 -12.42
CA TYR A 423 -6.98 29.48 -13.61
C TYR A 423 -7.62 30.33 -14.73
N ARG A 424 -6.81 31.19 -15.36
CA ARG A 424 -7.20 31.82 -16.62
C ARG A 424 -6.60 31.03 -17.79
N VAL A 425 -7.50 30.45 -18.57
CA VAL A 425 -7.14 29.77 -19.82
C VAL A 425 -7.52 30.68 -20.97
N ILE A 426 -6.55 31.03 -21.78
CA ILE A 426 -6.75 31.84 -22.99
C ILE A 426 -6.93 30.88 -24.14
N ASN A 427 -8.14 30.79 -24.71
CA ASN A 427 -8.44 30.03 -25.90
C ASN A 427 -8.57 31.01 -27.08
N ASN A 428 -7.72 30.87 -28.11
CA ASN A 428 -7.74 31.67 -29.34
C ASN A 428 -7.76 33.21 -29.13
N GLY A 429 -6.96 33.72 -28.17
CA GLY A 429 -6.80 35.13 -27.94
C GLY A 429 -7.94 35.81 -27.14
N SER A 430 -8.96 35.04 -26.70
CA SER A 430 -10.02 35.58 -25.84
C SER A 430 -10.04 34.88 -24.49
N ILE A 431 -10.04 35.69 -23.42
CA ILE A 431 -10.30 35.22 -22.05
C ILE A 431 -11.80 34.96 -21.93
N ILE A 432 -12.19 33.73 -21.57
CA ILE A 432 -13.59 33.46 -21.25
C ILE A 432 -13.99 34.29 -20.04
N ASN A 433 -14.89 35.22 -20.20
CA ASN A 433 -15.43 36.16 -19.20
C ASN A 433 -14.53 37.36 -18.77
N SER A 434 -13.63 37.86 -19.58
CA SER A 434 -12.85 39.06 -19.28
C SER A 434 -12.88 40.06 -20.43
N THR A 435 -12.89 41.35 -20.09
CA THR A 435 -12.87 42.52 -21.02
C THR A 435 -11.45 42.94 -21.42
N ILE A 436 -10.43 42.17 -21.03
CA ILE A 436 -9.04 42.48 -21.34
C ILE A 436 -8.65 41.73 -22.62
N ASP A 437 -8.42 42.50 -23.70
CA ASP A 437 -7.83 41.99 -24.92
C ASP A 437 -6.34 41.70 -24.67
N CYS A 438 -6.04 40.40 -24.48
CA CYS A 438 -4.66 39.96 -24.50
C CYS A 438 -4.10 40.08 -25.90
N SER A 439 -2.83 40.47 -26.03
CA SER A 439 -2.16 40.54 -27.32
C SER A 439 -2.32 39.22 -28.08
N THR A 440 -2.99 39.24 -29.21
CA THR A 440 -3.25 38.11 -30.11
C THR A 440 -1.98 37.62 -30.82
N ASP A 441 -0.86 38.32 -30.61
CA ASP A 441 0.39 38.08 -31.34
C ASP A 441 1.32 37.04 -30.69
N CYS A 442 0.92 36.47 -29.54
CA CYS A 442 1.72 35.43 -28.86
C CYS A 442 1.33 34.04 -29.34
N HIS A 443 2.21 33.36 -30.05
CA HIS A 443 2.07 31.93 -30.37
C HIS A 443 2.56 31.08 -29.20
N CYS A 444 1.64 30.67 -28.31
CA CYS A 444 1.95 29.90 -27.08
C CYS A 444 1.57 28.44 -27.19
N ASP A 445 1.41 27.91 -28.40
CA ASP A 445 1.07 26.50 -28.62
C ASP A 445 2.24 25.59 -28.27
N ASN A 446 1.94 24.41 -27.69
CA ASN A 446 2.94 23.37 -27.37
C ASN A 446 3.99 23.74 -26.29
N ILE A 447 3.76 24.79 -25.50
CA ILE A 447 4.62 25.12 -24.36
C ILE A 447 4.31 24.18 -23.19
N PRO A 448 5.31 23.55 -22.54
CA PRO A 448 5.09 22.71 -21.39
C PRO A 448 4.49 23.52 -20.22
N PHE A 449 3.63 22.88 -19.42
CA PHE A 449 2.98 23.48 -18.27
C PHE A 449 4.01 24.03 -17.28
N ASN A 450 4.02 25.35 -17.11
CA ASN A 450 4.85 26.07 -16.16
C ASN A 450 4.05 27.25 -15.57
N PRO A 451 3.27 26.99 -14.51
CA PRO A 451 2.32 27.96 -14.00
C PRO A 451 3.00 29.19 -13.42
N VAL A 452 2.36 30.34 -13.63
CA VAL A 452 2.76 31.62 -13.05
C VAL A 452 1.58 32.31 -12.37
N CYS A 453 1.86 32.93 -11.24
CA CYS A 453 0.89 33.70 -10.48
C CYS A 453 0.90 35.17 -10.91
N GLY A 454 -0.17 35.64 -11.51
CA GLY A 454 -0.34 37.02 -11.87
C GLY A 454 -0.61 37.92 -10.67
N GLN A 455 -0.29 39.22 -10.82
CA GLN A 455 -0.64 40.29 -9.85
C GLN A 455 -2.14 40.34 -9.56
N ASP A 456 -2.97 39.91 -10.50
CA ASP A 456 -4.44 39.84 -10.41
C ASP A 456 -4.99 38.66 -9.64
N SER A 457 -4.12 37.86 -8.97
CA SER A 457 -4.44 36.64 -8.22
C SER A 457 -4.95 35.46 -9.07
N PHE A 458 -4.77 35.52 -10.38
CA PHE A 458 -5.05 34.38 -11.26
C PHE A 458 -3.78 33.62 -11.59
N THR A 459 -3.92 32.30 -11.70
CA THR A 459 -2.85 31.41 -12.16
C THR A 459 -2.96 31.24 -13.66
N TYR A 460 -1.91 31.55 -14.39
CA TYR A 460 -1.78 31.34 -15.82
C TYR A 460 -0.97 30.08 -16.09
N LEU A 461 -1.29 29.34 -17.16
CA LEU A 461 -0.64 28.06 -17.47
C LEU A 461 0.84 28.21 -17.82
N THR A 462 1.20 29.34 -18.45
CA THR A 462 2.58 29.67 -18.82
C THR A 462 2.76 31.21 -18.83
N PRO A 463 3.98 31.73 -18.66
CA PRO A 463 4.27 33.17 -18.82
C PRO A 463 3.91 33.68 -20.23
N CYS A 464 4.09 32.85 -21.26
CA CYS A 464 3.70 33.19 -22.62
C CYS A 464 2.19 33.47 -22.73
N GLN A 465 1.34 32.58 -22.17
CA GLN A 465 -0.11 32.79 -22.15
C GLN A 465 -0.53 33.99 -21.28
N ALA A 466 0.25 34.35 -20.28
CA ALA A 466 0.07 35.59 -19.54
C ALA A 466 0.50 36.83 -20.33
N GLY A 467 1.05 36.68 -21.54
CA GLY A 467 1.51 37.76 -22.40
C GLY A 467 2.77 38.46 -21.87
N CYS A 468 3.61 37.80 -21.10
CA CYS A 468 4.82 38.35 -20.51
C CYS A 468 5.95 38.46 -21.54
N LEU A 469 6.65 39.59 -21.58
CA LEU A 469 7.71 39.87 -22.55
C LEU A 469 9.11 39.73 -21.97
N THR A 470 9.30 39.91 -20.67
CA THR A 470 10.62 39.87 -20.00
C THR A 470 10.57 39.00 -18.75
N SER A 471 11.71 38.44 -18.41
CA SER A 471 11.89 37.58 -17.25
C SER A 471 13.16 37.93 -16.50
N TYR A 472 13.08 37.95 -15.18
CA TYR A 472 14.20 38.23 -14.27
C TYR A 472 14.27 37.13 -13.22
N GLN A 473 15.47 36.64 -12.96
CA GLN A 473 15.70 35.69 -11.89
C GLN A 473 15.86 36.44 -10.57
N LEU A 474 15.01 36.13 -9.59
CA LEU A 474 15.08 36.71 -8.25
C LEU A 474 15.94 35.85 -7.31
N ASP A 475 15.85 34.54 -7.45
CA ASP A 475 16.55 33.53 -6.68
C ASP A 475 16.70 32.29 -7.55
N ASN A 476 17.49 31.29 -7.12
CA ASN A 476 17.69 30.05 -7.86
C ASN A 476 16.37 29.34 -8.27
N SER A 477 15.28 29.58 -7.52
CA SER A 477 13.98 28.94 -7.74
C SER A 477 12.85 29.89 -8.17
N THR A 478 13.03 31.22 -8.07
CA THR A 478 11.96 32.18 -8.27
C THR A 478 12.24 33.12 -9.44
N TRP A 479 11.33 33.15 -10.41
CA TRP A 479 11.36 34.04 -11.55
C TRP A 479 10.27 35.10 -11.44
N LEU A 480 10.60 36.33 -11.81
CA LEU A 480 9.70 37.44 -11.99
C LEU A 480 9.53 37.68 -13.50
N TYR A 481 8.31 37.68 -13.97
CA TYR A 481 7.93 37.97 -15.34
C TYR A 481 7.28 39.34 -15.38
N GLN A 482 7.67 40.18 -16.31
CA GLN A 482 7.17 41.57 -16.42
C GLN A 482 6.61 41.84 -17.81
N ASN A 483 5.90 42.99 -17.90
CA ASN A 483 5.25 43.42 -19.12
C ASN A 483 4.23 42.38 -19.63
N CYS A 484 3.41 41.86 -18.73
CA CYS A 484 2.42 40.83 -19.02
C CYS A 484 1.11 41.50 -19.44
N SER A 485 0.77 41.47 -20.74
CA SER A 485 -0.39 42.13 -21.33
C SER A 485 -1.74 41.61 -20.85
N CYS A 486 -1.79 40.33 -20.41
CA CYS A 486 -3.03 39.68 -19.98
C CYS A 486 -3.31 39.82 -18.47
N ILE A 487 -2.42 40.44 -17.71
CA ILE A 487 -2.53 40.58 -16.26
C ILE A 487 -2.99 41.99 -15.92
N ASP A 488 -4.04 42.12 -15.09
CA ASP A 488 -4.51 43.43 -14.61
C ASP A 488 -3.45 44.05 -13.69
N PRO A 489 -2.92 45.25 -14.05
CA PRO A 489 -1.91 45.92 -13.25
C PRO A 489 -2.44 46.46 -11.92
N ASN A 490 -3.77 46.53 -11.72
CA ASN A 490 -4.39 46.98 -10.47
C ASN A 490 -4.62 45.88 -9.45
N GLY A 491 -4.37 44.62 -9.84
CA GLY A 491 -4.51 43.47 -8.95
C GLY A 491 -3.47 43.48 -7.81
N ARG A 492 -3.80 42.83 -6.70
CA ARG A 492 -2.90 42.65 -5.54
C ARG A 492 -2.94 41.23 -5.04
N SER A 493 -2.26 40.32 -5.74
CA SER A 493 -2.07 38.95 -5.29
C SER A 493 -1.19 38.92 -4.05
N GLN A 494 -1.66 38.24 -2.99
CA GLN A 494 -0.89 38.11 -1.76
C GLN A 494 0.48 37.48 -2.03
N LYS A 495 0.55 36.37 -2.79
CA LYS A 495 1.79 35.69 -3.12
C LYS A 495 2.75 36.56 -3.94
N ALA A 496 2.23 37.25 -4.95
CA ALA A 496 3.05 38.11 -5.79
C ALA A 496 3.63 39.28 -4.97
N MET A 497 2.83 39.86 -4.06
CA MET A 497 3.28 40.93 -3.19
C MET A 497 4.27 40.47 -2.12
N GLU A 498 4.03 39.35 -1.45
CA GLU A 498 4.96 38.75 -0.49
C GLU A 498 6.32 38.43 -1.15
N THR A 499 6.29 37.97 -2.41
CA THR A 499 7.52 37.70 -3.16
C THR A 499 8.31 39.00 -3.42
N LEU A 500 7.65 40.07 -3.85
CA LEU A 500 8.31 41.35 -4.05
C LEU A 500 8.87 41.94 -2.75
N GLU A 501 8.14 41.79 -1.64
CA GLU A 501 8.57 42.25 -0.32
C GLU A 501 9.80 41.48 0.16
N LYS A 502 9.79 40.18 0.03
CA LYS A 502 10.93 39.29 0.38
C LYS A 502 12.22 39.68 -0.34
N PHE A 503 12.15 40.10 -1.59
CA PHE A 503 13.31 40.50 -2.39
C PHE A 503 13.56 42.02 -2.39
N HIS A 504 12.92 42.78 -1.48
CA HIS A 504 13.06 44.24 -1.38
C HIS A 504 12.75 45.01 -2.67
N LEU A 505 11.99 44.41 -3.58
CA LEU A 505 11.60 45.00 -4.87
C LEU A 505 10.34 45.88 -4.74
N TYR A 506 9.66 45.87 -3.62
CA TYR A 506 8.43 46.63 -3.36
C TYR A 506 8.65 48.16 -3.47
N ASN A 507 9.83 48.66 -3.09
CA ASN A 507 10.20 50.05 -3.21
C ASN A 507 10.74 50.44 -4.59
N ASN A 508 10.87 49.52 -5.52
CA ASN A 508 11.35 49.78 -6.86
C ASN A 508 10.18 50.20 -7.77
N SER A 509 9.96 51.50 -7.88
CA SER A 509 8.84 52.11 -8.62
C SER A 509 8.74 51.63 -10.08
N ALA A 510 9.84 51.12 -10.65
CA ALA A 510 9.84 50.62 -12.04
C ALA A 510 9.03 49.32 -12.24
N VAL A 511 8.90 48.46 -11.21
CA VAL A 511 8.12 47.22 -11.30
C VAL A 511 6.63 47.48 -11.11
N LEU A 512 6.27 48.40 -10.20
CA LEU A 512 4.88 48.71 -9.84
C LEU A 512 4.23 49.81 -10.73
N GLN A 513 5.05 50.60 -11.45
CA GLN A 513 4.57 51.64 -12.34
C GLN A 513 4.53 51.26 -13.83
N SER A 514 4.77 49.96 -14.15
CA SER A 514 4.62 49.51 -15.53
C SER A 514 3.15 49.57 -15.96
N GLN A 515 2.91 49.95 -17.21
CA GLN A 515 1.60 49.97 -17.83
C GLN A 515 0.94 48.58 -17.90
N TYR A 516 1.72 47.53 -17.75
CA TYR A 516 1.33 46.12 -17.80
C TYR A 516 1.63 45.42 -16.47
N GLY A 517 0.86 44.37 -16.17
CA GLY A 517 1.02 43.60 -14.94
C GLY A 517 2.32 42.78 -14.91
N PHE A 518 2.58 42.13 -13.78
CA PHE A 518 3.69 41.19 -13.59
C PHE A 518 3.19 39.85 -13.03
N ALA A 519 4.00 38.81 -13.17
CA ALA A 519 3.75 37.51 -12.61
C ALA A 519 4.99 36.95 -11.91
N VAL A 520 4.77 36.08 -10.94
CA VAL A 520 5.84 35.32 -10.27
C VAL A 520 5.69 33.83 -10.56
N SER A 521 6.78 33.06 -10.58
CA SER A 521 6.74 31.64 -10.85
C SER A 521 5.91 30.86 -9.81
N GLY A 522 5.17 29.83 -10.28
CA GLY A 522 4.31 28.95 -9.48
C GLY A 522 2.86 29.42 -9.36
N GLU A 523 2.01 28.53 -8.84
CA GLU A 523 0.57 28.78 -8.66
C GLU A 523 0.29 29.86 -7.60
N CYS A 524 -0.83 30.59 -7.71
CA CYS A 524 -1.17 31.68 -6.77
C CYS A 524 -1.55 31.21 -5.37
N GLY A 525 -2.06 30.00 -5.23
CA GLY A 525 -2.54 29.48 -3.95
C GLY A 525 -1.44 29.24 -2.92
N GLY A 526 -1.65 29.71 -1.71
CA GLY A 526 -0.83 29.43 -0.54
C GLY A 526 -1.16 28.08 0.12
N ALA A 527 -0.43 27.75 1.20
CA ALA A 527 -0.71 26.58 2.02
C ALA A 527 -2.14 26.65 2.60
N CYS A 528 -2.84 25.52 2.60
CA CYS A 528 -4.23 25.45 3.04
C CYS A 528 -4.33 24.89 4.47
N ASN A 529 -4.76 25.69 5.42
CA ASN A 529 -4.89 25.30 6.82
C ASN A 529 -5.97 24.22 7.08
N GLN A 530 -6.86 23.96 6.11
CA GLN A 530 -7.87 22.91 6.23
C GLN A 530 -7.27 21.48 6.30
N ILE A 531 -5.99 21.33 5.98
CA ILE A 531 -5.27 20.06 6.11
C ILE A 531 -5.34 19.51 7.54
N TYR A 532 -5.23 20.36 8.57
CA TYR A 532 -5.26 19.89 9.96
C TYR A 532 -6.62 19.28 10.32
N VAL A 533 -7.72 19.91 9.84
CA VAL A 533 -9.08 19.40 10.05
C VAL A 533 -9.27 18.08 9.28
N PHE A 534 -8.81 18.05 8.03
CA PHE A 534 -8.85 16.83 7.22
C PHE A 534 -8.13 15.65 7.91
N VAL A 535 -6.89 15.85 8.35
CA VAL A 535 -6.08 14.82 8.99
C VAL A 535 -6.72 14.34 10.29
N ALA A 536 -7.25 15.25 11.12
CA ALA A 536 -7.90 14.88 12.39
C ALA A 536 -9.15 14.02 12.15
N VAL A 537 -10.03 14.43 11.21
CA VAL A 537 -11.24 13.67 10.88
C VAL A 537 -10.88 12.34 10.21
N PHE A 538 -9.94 12.34 9.27
CA PHE A 538 -9.47 11.12 8.60
C PHE A 538 -8.89 10.12 9.59
N ALA A 539 -8.03 10.57 10.52
CA ALA A 539 -7.46 9.73 11.58
C ALA A 539 -8.55 9.12 12.47
N ALA A 540 -9.56 9.89 12.87
CA ALA A 540 -10.67 9.39 13.67
C ALA A 540 -11.48 8.31 12.92
N ILE A 541 -11.76 8.51 11.64
CA ILE A 541 -12.46 7.55 10.78
C ILE A 541 -11.65 6.25 10.67
N MET A 542 -10.34 6.34 10.40
CA MET A 542 -9.45 5.19 10.27
C MET A 542 -9.30 4.41 11.58
N PHE A 543 -9.27 5.11 12.73
CA PHE A 543 -9.25 4.47 14.04
C PHE A 543 -10.51 3.63 14.29
N VAL A 544 -11.69 4.22 14.06
CA VAL A 544 -12.96 3.51 14.26
C VAL A 544 -13.08 2.32 13.31
N HIS A 545 -12.73 2.50 12.03
CA HIS A 545 -12.79 1.42 11.06
C HIS A 545 -11.85 0.26 11.43
N ALA A 546 -10.59 0.53 11.77
CA ALA A 546 -9.62 -0.48 12.16
C ALA A 546 -10.03 -1.26 13.41
N SER A 547 -10.82 -0.64 14.30
CA SER A 547 -11.36 -1.33 15.47
C SER A 547 -12.37 -2.42 15.13
N GLY A 548 -13.00 -2.37 13.95
CA GLY A 548 -13.92 -3.41 13.44
C GLY A 548 -13.21 -4.64 12.87
N GLU A 549 -11.97 -4.49 12.34
CA GLU A 549 -11.27 -5.55 11.61
C GLU A 549 -10.97 -6.80 12.46
N VAL A 550 -10.56 -6.61 13.72
CA VAL A 550 -10.24 -7.75 14.62
C VAL A 550 -11.46 -8.63 14.85
N GLY A 551 -12.62 -8.00 15.08
CA GLY A 551 -13.89 -8.70 15.23
C GLY A 551 -14.28 -9.46 13.95
N ALA A 552 -14.03 -8.85 12.81
CA ALA A 552 -14.27 -9.43 11.50
C ALA A 552 -13.49 -10.74 11.28
N VAL A 553 -12.21 -10.77 11.61
CA VAL A 553 -11.36 -11.97 11.54
C VAL A 553 -11.82 -13.04 12.52
N LEU A 554 -12.21 -12.66 13.74
CA LEU A 554 -12.76 -13.61 14.72
C LEU A 554 -14.03 -14.30 14.22
N LEU A 555 -14.95 -13.57 13.61
CA LEU A 555 -16.17 -14.14 13.02
C LEU A 555 -15.84 -15.19 11.95
N ILE A 556 -14.84 -14.94 11.09
CA ILE A 556 -14.39 -15.90 10.08
C ILE A 556 -13.91 -17.21 10.72
N ILE A 557 -13.07 -17.11 11.75
CA ILE A 557 -12.50 -18.28 12.42
C ILE A 557 -13.61 -19.08 13.16
N ARG A 558 -14.64 -18.41 13.64
CA ARG A 558 -15.73 -19.05 14.42
C ARG A 558 -16.87 -19.60 13.57
N CYS A 559 -17.11 -19.08 12.36
CA CYS A 559 -18.11 -19.62 11.45
C CYS A 559 -17.64 -20.84 10.64
N THR A 560 -16.41 -21.31 10.89
CA THR A 560 -15.78 -22.39 10.12
C THR A 560 -15.39 -23.55 11.03
N ASP A 561 -15.55 -24.79 10.55
CA ASP A 561 -15.14 -26.01 11.27
C ASP A 561 -13.65 -26.01 11.61
N LYS A 562 -13.29 -26.60 12.77
CA LYS A 562 -11.89 -26.62 13.28
C LYS A 562 -10.87 -27.16 12.26
N GLN A 563 -11.27 -28.14 11.42
CA GLN A 563 -10.41 -28.76 10.41
C GLN A 563 -10.20 -27.87 9.18
N ASP A 564 -11.13 -26.98 8.88
CA ASP A 564 -11.18 -26.20 7.64
C ASP A 564 -10.77 -24.73 7.79
N LYS A 565 -10.45 -24.27 9.01
CA LYS A 565 -10.12 -22.87 9.30
C LYS A 565 -9.02 -22.30 8.39
N ALA A 566 -7.96 -23.08 8.15
CA ALA A 566 -6.86 -22.66 7.29
C ALA A 566 -7.32 -22.50 5.82
N MET A 567 -8.19 -23.42 5.36
CA MET A 567 -8.72 -23.35 4.00
C MET A 567 -9.68 -22.16 3.83
N ALA A 568 -10.54 -21.89 4.82
CA ALA A 568 -11.43 -20.74 4.80
C ALA A 568 -10.66 -19.43 4.72
N MET A 569 -9.60 -19.26 5.54
CA MET A 569 -8.71 -18.12 5.46
C MET A 569 -8.04 -17.99 4.09
N GLY A 570 -7.64 -19.12 3.49
CA GLY A 570 -7.06 -19.16 2.14
C GLY A 570 -8.04 -18.71 1.06
N VAL A 571 -9.30 -19.17 1.12
CA VAL A 571 -10.35 -18.76 0.18
C VAL A 571 -10.64 -17.27 0.29
N ILE A 572 -10.71 -16.74 1.51
CA ILE A 572 -10.94 -15.30 1.74
C ILE A 572 -9.77 -14.48 1.19
N GLN A 573 -8.52 -14.85 1.49
CA GLN A 573 -7.35 -14.15 1.00
C GLN A 573 -7.24 -14.20 -0.53
N PHE A 574 -7.59 -15.32 -1.14
CA PHE A 574 -7.68 -15.42 -2.60
C PHE A 574 -8.74 -14.48 -3.17
N ALA A 575 -9.94 -14.45 -2.57
CA ALA A 575 -11.02 -13.56 -3.00
C ALA A 575 -10.64 -12.08 -2.83
N ILE A 576 -10.03 -11.72 -1.70
CA ILE A 576 -9.51 -10.37 -1.45
C ILE A 576 -8.47 -9.99 -2.51
N GLY A 577 -7.54 -10.88 -2.82
CA GLY A 577 -6.51 -10.63 -3.84
C GLY A 577 -7.12 -10.37 -5.22
N VAL A 578 -7.96 -11.29 -5.70
CA VAL A 578 -8.54 -11.24 -7.06
C VAL A 578 -9.55 -10.12 -7.22
N PHE A 579 -10.48 -9.97 -6.28
CA PHE A 579 -11.61 -9.04 -6.40
C PHE A 579 -11.41 -7.72 -5.66
N GLY A 580 -10.45 -7.65 -4.74
CA GLY A 580 -10.12 -6.45 -3.96
C GLY A 580 -8.83 -5.79 -4.44
N ASN A 581 -7.68 -6.38 -4.10
CA ASN A 581 -6.38 -5.73 -4.24
C ASN A 581 -5.94 -5.51 -5.70
N VAL A 582 -6.25 -6.43 -6.61
CA VAL A 582 -5.88 -6.29 -8.03
C VAL A 582 -6.67 -5.18 -8.73
N PRO A 583 -8.03 -5.15 -8.70
CA PRO A 583 -8.78 -4.12 -9.41
C PRO A 583 -8.75 -2.75 -8.71
N CYS A 584 -8.51 -2.71 -7.41
CA CYS A 584 -8.62 -1.51 -6.59
C CYS A 584 -7.68 -0.36 -7.04
N PRO A 585 -6.36 -0.53 -7.14
CA PRO A 585 -5.47 0.55 -7.56
C PRO A 585 -5.76 1.03 -8.99
N ILE A 586 -6.24 0.13 -9.86
CA ILE A 586 -6.62 0.46 -11.24
C ILE A 586 -7.87 1.33 -11.25
N LEU A 587 -8.90 0.99 -10.45
CA LEU A 587 -10.15 1.74 -10.35
C LEU A 587 -9.91 3.14 -9.76
N PHE A 588 -9.15 3.22 -8.66
CA PHE A 588 -8.82 4.51 -8.04
C PHE A 588 -7.91 5.35 -8.94
N GLY A 589 -6.94 4.74 -9.64
CA GLY A 589 -6.13 5.42 -10.63
C GLY A 589 -6.96 5.99 -11.78
N ALA A 590 -7.93 5.24 -12.29
CA ALA A 590 -8.85 5.71 -13.32
C ALA A 590 -9.76 6.85 -12.81
N ALA A 591 -10.21 6.78 -11.55
CA ALA A 591 -10.99 7.86 -10.92
C ALA A 591 -10.16 9.14 -10.77
N VAL A 592 -8.88 9.02 -10.41
CA VAL A 592 -7.95 10.16 -10.35
C VAL A 592 -7.73 10.76 -11.75
N ASP A 593 -7.52 9.93 -12.76
CA ASP A 593 -7.31 10.39 -14.15
C ASP A 593 -8.58 11.01 -14.76
N ALA A 594 -9.77 10.59 -14.33
CA ALA A 594 -11.04 11.18 -14.74
C ALA A 594 -11.22 12.63 -14.22
N ALA A 595 -10.54 13.00 -13.13
CA ALA A 595 -10.51 14.35 -12.59
C ALA A 595 -9.46 15.26 -13.27
N CYS A 596 -8.80 14.78 -14.33
CA CYS A 596 -7.79 15.55 -15.03
C CYS A 596 -8.41 16.69 -15.83
N ARG A 597 -8.01 17.93 -15.51
CA ARG A 597 -8.44 19.15 -16.22
C ARG A 597 -7.54 19.48 -17.40
N LEU A 598 -6.22 19.34 -17.21
CA LEU A 598 -5.23 19.64 -18.23
C LEU A 598 -4.22 18.51 -18.31
N ARG A 599 -4.06 17.93 -19.50
CA ARG A 599 -2.99 16.96 -19.79
C ARG A 599 -1.77 17.69 -20.31
N ASP A 600 -0.59 17.27 -19.87
CA ASP A 600 0.66 17.78 -20.40
C ASP A 600 0.85 17.25 -21.83
N ALA A 601 0.50 18.07 -22.81
CA ALA A 601 0.64 17.78 -24.21
C ALA A 601 1.75 18.68 -24.78
N ALA A 602 2.90 18.13 -25.07
CA ALA A 602 3.97 18.82 -25.77
C ALA A 602 4.28 18.11 -27.08
N CYS A 603 4.32 18.86 -28.18
CA CYS A 603 4.70 18.37 -29.51
C CYS A 603 3.97 17.07 -29.95
N ASN A 604 2.64 17.01 -29.81
CA ASN A 604 1.77 15.87 -30.15
C ASN A 604 1.96 14.59 -29.31
N VAL A 605 2.71 14.64 -28.21
CA VAL A 605 2.79 13.55 -27.24
C VAL A 605 1.93 13.89 -26.03
N VAL A 606 0.91 13.06 -25.78
CA VAL A 606 0.04 13.20 -24.62
C VAL A 606 0.75 12.57 -23.42
N GLY A 607 1.10 13.37 -22.43
CA GLY A 607 1.71 12.96 -21.16
C GLY A 607 0.70 12.76 -20.02
N GLY A 608 1.20 12.64 -18.80
CA GLY A 608 0.39 12.56 -17.59
C GLY A 608 -0.44 13.83 -17.34
N CYS A 609 -1.30 13.78 -16.33
CA CYS A 609 -2.11 14.94 -15.95
C CYS A 609 -1.25 16.02 -15.29
N ALA A 610 -1.26 17.23 -15.82
CA ALA A 610 -0.55 18.40 -15.29
C ALA A 610 -1.36 19.10 -14.20
N SER A 611 -2.66 19.32 -14.44
CA SER A 611 -3.57 19.98 -13.49
C SER A 611 -4.85 19.17 -13.31
N TYR A 612 -5.26 19.01 -12.06
CA TYR A 612 -6.49 18.32 -11.67
C TYR A 612 -7.57 19.31 -11.31
N ASP A 613 -8.82 18.96 -11.62
CA ASP A 613 -9.97 19.64 -11.06
C ASP A 613 -10.15 19.16 -9.61
N ASN A 614 -9.86 20.03 -8.64
CA ASN A 614 -9.84 19.68 -7.22
C ASN A 614 -11.19 19.21 -6.71
N ASP A 615 -12.30 19.76 -7.22
CA ASP A 615 -13.64 19.36 -6.82
C ASP A 615 -14.00 17.97 -7.36
N SER A 616 -13.77 17.73 -8.65
CA SER A 616 -13.99 16.41 -9.26
C SER A 616 -13.07 15.35 -8.64
N PHE A 617 -11.81 15.69 -8.38
CA PHE A 617 -10.87 14.75 -7.73
C PHE A 617 -11.37 14.35 -6.35
N ARG A 618 -11.77 15.31 -5.52
CA ARG A 618 -12.29 15.07 -4.18
C ARG A 618 -13.55 14.20 -4.21
N HIS A 619 -14.53 14.54 -5.05
CA HIS A 619 -15.77 13.80 -5.15
C HIS A 619 -15.60 12.38 -5.71
N LEU A 620 -14.79 12.21 -6.75
CA LEU A 620 -14.53 10.89 -7.33
C LEU A 620 -13.74 10.00 -6.38
N TYR A 621 -12.68 10.52 -5.77
CA TYR A 621 -11.78 9.75 -4.92
C TYR A 621 -12.44 9.35 -3.58
N LEU A 622 -12.97 10.32 -2.83
CA LEU A 622 -13.65 10.06 -1.56
C LEU A 622 -15.02 9.42 -1.77
N GLY A 623 -15.73 9.78 -2.85
CA GLY A 623 -17.04 9.23 -3.20
C GLY A 623 -16.98 7.77 -3.59
N LEU A 624 -16.01 7.36 -4.39
CA LEU A 624 -15.78 5.95 -4.72
C LEU A 624 -15.51 5.13 -3.45
N SER A 625 -14.70 5.67 -2.54
CA SER A 625 -14.40 5.04 -1.26
C SER A 625 -15.66 4.91 -0.38
N ALA A 626 -16.45 5.97 -0.25
CA ALA A 626 -17.70 5.96 0.50
C ALA A 626 -18.73 4.99 -0.08
N MET A 627 -18.85 4.93 -1.40
CA MET A 627 -19.77 4.03 -2.10
C MET A 627 -19.40 2.56 -1.85
N LEU A 628 -18.14 2.18 -2.02
CA LEU A 628 -17.67 0.82 -1.78
C LEU A 628 -17.88 0.39 -0.32
N MET A 629 -17.61 1.28 0.63
CA MET A 629 -17.82 0.98 2.05
C MET A 629 -19.30 0.93 2.42
N SER A 630 -20.17 1.72 1.77
CA SER A 630 -21.62 1.59 1.95
C SER A 630 -22.14 0.23 1.48
N LEU A 631 -21.56 -0.29 0.39
CA LEU A 631 -21.87 -1.64 -0.07
C LEU A 631 -21.37 -2.72 0.91
N ALA A 632 -20.17 -2.50 1.50
CA ALA A 632 -19.64 -3.35 2.57
C ALA A 632 -20.59 -3.36 3.79
N PHE A 633 -21.10 -2.21 4.20
CA PHE A 633 -22.10 -2.09 5.27
C PHE A 633 -23.33 -2.95 5.01
N VAL A 634 -23.86 -2.94 3.78
CA VAL A 634 -25.02 -3.78 3.42
C VAL A 634 -24.69 -5.27 3.59
N MET A 635 -23.49 -5.70 3.16
CA MET A 635 -23.05 -7.09 3.34
C MET A 635 -22.86 -7.45 4.83
N ASP A 636 -22.34 -6.53 5.63
CA ASP A 636 -22.20 -6.73 7.09
C ASP A 636 -23.56 -6.85 7.80
N MET A 637 -24.57 -6.13 7.35
CA MET A 637 -25.94 -6.28 7.87
C MET A 637 -26.50 -7.68 7.58
N LEU A 638 -26.19 -8.27 6.42
CA LEU A 638 -26.53 -9.66 6.12
C LEU A 638 -25.78 -10.64 7.03
N VAL A 639 -24.49 -10.40 7.28
CA VAL A 639 -23.72 -11.19 8.25
C VAL A 639 -24.30 -11.05 9.66
N TRP A 640 -24.62 -9.83 10.11
CA TRP A 640 -25.23 -9.58 11.42
C TRP A 640 -26.54 -10.31 11.62
N SER A 641 -27.40 -10.36 10.61
CA SER A 641 -28.68 -11.06 10.67
C SER A 641 -28.52 -12.57 10.92
N LYS A 642 -27.43 -13.17 10.41
CA LYS A 642 -27.11 -14.60 10.54
C LYS A 642 -26.12 -14.90 11.69
N ALA A 643 -25.48 -13.91 12.28
CA ALA A 643 -24.43 -14.06 13.30
C ALA A 643 -24.92 -14.70 14.60
N GLY A 644 -26.22 -14.69 14.88
CA GLY A 644 -26.80 -15.40 16.04
C GLY A 644 -26.65 -16.93 16.01
N ARG A 645 -26.20 -17.51 14.90
CA ARG A 645 -25.91 -18.94 14.75
C ARG A 645 -24.45 -19.31 15.06
N ILE A 646 -23.62 -18.34 15.41
CA ILE A 646 -22.18 -18.51 15.64
C ILE A 646 -21.91 -18.47 17.14
N ASP A 647 -21.32 -19.54 17.69
CA ASP A 647 -20.88 -19.60 19.09
C ASP A 647 -19.45 -19.09 19.24
N MET A 648 -19.27 -18.06 20.09
CA MET A 648 -17.95 -17.46 20.36
C MET A 648 -17.14 -18.21 21.42
N ASN A 649 -17.79 -19.01 22.30
CA ASN A 649 -17.17 -19.76 23.39
C ASN A 649 -17.22 -21.28 23.16
N PRO A 650 -16.23 -21.90 22.51
CA PRO A 650 -16.19 -23.35 22.31
C PRO A 650 -15.74 -24.14 23.57
N GLY A 651 -15.58 -23.48 24.71
CA GLY A 651 -15.12 -24.09 25.99
C GLY A 651 -16.23 -24.63 26.89
N GLU A 652 -17.50 -24.38 26.60
CA GLU A 652 -18.67 -24.85 27.40
C GLU A 652 -19.50 -25.93 26.74
N GLU A 653 -18.99 -26.70 25.79
CA GLU A 653 -19.64 -27.89 25.21
C GLU A 653 -19.76 -29.07 26.23
N GLY A 654 -20.01 -28.80 27.52
CA GLY A 654 -20.17 -29.79 28.56
C GLY A 654 -21.49 -29.72 29.34
N ALA A 655 -22.34 -28.71 29.10
CA ALA A 655 -23.54 -28.51 29.87
C ALA A 655 -24.68 -27.93 29.05
N SER A 656 -25.20 -28.67 28.06
CA SER A 656 -26.51 -28.45 27.50
C SER A 656 -27.27 -29.79 27.42
N PRO A 657 -28.40 -29.93 28.14
CA PRO A 657 -29.13 -31.22 28.26
C PRO A 657 -29.98 -31.57 27.04
N ASP A 658 -30.00 -30.83 25.95
CA ASP A 658 -31.06 -30.93 24.93
C ASP A 658 -30.60 -31.42 23.53
N HIS A 659 -29.61 -32.28 23.44
CA HIS A 659 -29.42 -33.11 22.24
C HIS A 659 -29.10 -34.56 22.64
N ALA A 660 -30.11 -35.25 23.11
CA ALA A 660 -30.11 -36.71 23.10
C ALA A 660 -30.19 -37.20 21.64
N PRO A 661 -29.29 -38.09 21.20
CA PRO A 661 -29.41 -38.69 19.87
C PRO A 661 -30.64 -39.54 19.81
N LEU A 662 -31.46 -39.32 18.78
CA LEU A 662 -32.55 -40.23 18.39
C LEU A 662 -31.94 -41.61 18.07
N HIS A 663 -31.91 -42.50 19.06
CA HIS A 663 -31.58 -43.89 18.89
C HIS A 663 -32.84 -44.73 18.79
N ASN A 664 -32.95 -45.36 17.66
CA ASN A 664 -33.67 -46.60 17.30
C ASN A 664 -34.59 -47.23 18.35
N ASN A 665 -35.84 -47.35 17.96
CA ASN A 665 -36.85 -48.30 18.48
C ASN A 665 -36.32 -49.74 18.46
N THR A 666 -35.99 -50.25 19.64
CA THR A 666 -36.09 -51.69 19.92
C THR A 666 -37.06 -51.89 21.09
N PRO A 667 -38.02 -52.84 21.03
CA PRO A 667 -39.03 -53.04 22.07
C PRO A 667 -38.41 -53.63 23.34
N ARG A 668 -38.79 -53.08 24.53
CA ARG A 668 -38.49 -53.65 25.84
C ARG A 668 -39.31 -54.93 26.06
N PRO A 669 -38.71 -55.98 26.64
CA PRO A 669 -39.46 -57.10 27.14
C PRO A 669 -40.26 -56.76 28.43
N PRO A 670 -41.36 -57.44 28.72
CA PRO A 670 -42.22 -57.12 29.84
C PRO A 670 -41.62 -57.48 31.21
N PRO A 671 -42.00 -56.84 32.31
CA PRO A 671 -41.51 -57.10 33.63
C PRO A 671 -42.12 -58.43 34.17
N ASP A 672 -41.22 -59.29 34.66
CA ASP A 672 -41.57 -60.49 35.40
C ASP A 672 -42.19 -60.12 36.74
N THR A 673 -43.38 -60.65 36.96
CA THR A 673 -44.09 -60.74 38.22
C THR A 673 -43.49 -61.83 39.10
N GLN A 674 -42.95 -61.49 40.27
CA GLN A 674 -42.85 -62.39 41.40
C GLN A 674 -43.17 -61.65 42.69
N LEU A 675 -44.27 -62.13 43.33
CA LEU A 675 -44.57 -62.47 44.72
C LEU A 675 -43.88 -61.60 45.78
#